data_87e70063ff6e3e02bb0fe459891a41cb
#
_entry.id   87e70063ff6e3e02bb0fe459891a41cb
#
_cell.length_a   1.000
_cell.length_b   1.000
_cell.length_c   1.000
_cell.angle_alpha   90.00
_cell.angle_beta   90.00
_cell.angle_gamma   90.00
#
_symmetry.space_group_name_H-M   'P 1'
#
loop_
_entity.id
_entity.type
_entity.pdbx_description
1 polymer ?
#
loop_
_entity_poly.entity_id
_entity_poly.type
_entity_poly.pdbx_seq_one_letter_code
_entity_poly.pdbx_strand_id
1 'polypeptide(L)'
;MNNHMDNRPDGNRPNRNNPGNQGPNKNRQSILAFLICLLISLVCLSFVTDMMSDKSSEITYDKFIEMVDKDQIKEVTLQSGVLTVVPKLQKSYQKESYKVNQMEDTSALTQRLEGKGIIFKYEQPDVMGEFVSTMISLLLPTVVLFFMLMYLMRRMNKGSGGGIMGVGKSRAKAYIQKETGVLFKDVAGQEEAKESLQEVVDFLHNPGKYTQIGAKLPKGALLVGPPGTGKTLLAKAVAGEAKVPFFSLSGSEFVEMFVGVGASRVRDLFEEAKKNAPCIVFIDEIDAIGKSRDSRYGGGNDEREQTLNQLLAEMDGFDTSKGLLILAATNRPEVLDPALLRPGRFDRRIIVDRPDLKGRVEILKVHAKNVMLDETVDLDAIALATSGAVGSDLANMINEAAILAVKNGRRAVSQKDLQESVEVVLVGKEKKDRILSVQERRIVSYHEVGHALVNALQKDAEPVQKITIVPRTMGALGYVMQVPEEEKYLNTQKELEAMLVGYLGGRAAEEIVFDTVTTGAANDIEQATKVARAMITQYGMSQKFGLMGLATQENQYLSGRAVLNCGDDTATEIDHEVMQLLHYSYEEAKRLLNEHREALDKIAEYLIRRETITGKEFMKIFRAVERGLEIPENLDELPDFDKKDEEKQPETEVDTPAKVNLSKEALAETEAEVPENQETPETPAEIPSQETESETSEGSSTEA
;
A
#
# COMPACT_ATOMS: atom_id res chain seq x y z
N MET A 1 33.16 -51.60 -41.24
CA MET A 1 34.18 -50.99 -42.15
C MET A 1 33.95 -49.49 -42.17
N ASN A 2 34.95 -48.77 -41.68
CA ASN A 2 35.31 -47.33 -41.89
C ASN A 2 34.27 -46.26 -41.64
N ASN A 3 34.40 -45.49 -40.53
CA ASN A 3 35.30 -44.33 -40.30
C ASN A 3 35.03 -43.11 -41.23
N HIS A 4 34.52 -42.03 -40.67
CA HIS A 4 35.10 -40.68 -40.70
C HIS A 4 34.33 -39.76 -39.73
N MET A 5 34.92 -39.35 -38.61
CA MET A 5 35.51 -38.05 -38.19
C MET A 5 34.55 -36.88 -38.41
N ASP A 6 33.97 -36.46 -37.39
CA ASP A 6 34.19 -35.40 -36.37
C ASP A 6 34.73 -34.08 -36.95
N ASN A 7 33.90 -33.06 -36.83
CA ASN A 7 34.33 -31.69 -36.62
C ASN A 7 33.16 -30.91 -35.96
N ARG A 8 33.20 -30.76 -34.63
CA ARG A 8 32.39 -29.79 -33.89
C ARG A 8 33.31 -28.63 -33.47
N PRO A 9 32.90 -27.37 -33.62
CA PRO A 9 33.54 -26.29 -32.93
C PRO A 9 32.94 -26.13 -31.53
N ASP A 10 33.79 -26.02 -30.53
CA ASP A 10 33.53 -25.66 -29.16
C ASP A 10 32.79 -24.32 -29.06
N GLY A 11 31.73 -24.30 -28.29
CA GLY A 11 30.97 -23.12 -28.01
C GLY A 11 30.33 -23.12 -26.61
N ASN A 12 31.04 -22.57 -25.66
CA ASN A 12 30.53 -21.87 -24.47
C ASN A 12 29.58 -22.63 -23.52
N ARG A 13 30.17 -23.29 -22.52
CA ARG A 13 29.50 -23.65 -21.28
C ARG A 13 29.39 -22.42 -20.37
N PRO A 14 28.22 -22.10 -19.78
CA PRO A 14 28.13 -21.06 -18.76
C PRO A 14 28.80 -21.53 -17.47
N ASN A 15 29.69 -20.69 -16.99
CA ASN A 15 30.47 -20.76 -15.77
C ASN A 15 29.57 -20.99 -14.54
N ARG A 16 29.67 -22.16 -13.92
CA ARG A 16 29.10 -22.40 -12.57
C ARG A 16 29.89 -21.55 -11.59
N ASN A 17 29.24 -20.52 -11.08
CA ASN A 17 29.71 -19.73 -9.94
C ASN A 17 29.96 -20.66 -8.76
N ASN A 18 31.20 -20.83 -8.42
CA ASN A 18 31.72 -21.38 -7.18
C ASN A 18 31.21 -20.46 -6.02
N PRO A 19 30.64 -20.98 -4.93
CA PRO A 19 30.32 -20.14 -3.77
C PRO A 19 31.64 -19.67 -3.18
N GLY A 20 31.91 -18.38 -3.33
CA GLY A 20 33.10 -17.72 -2.81
C GLY A 20 33.23 -17.92 -1.31
N ASN A 21 34.41 -18.35 -0.95
CA ASN A 21 35.00 -18.36 0.36
C ASN A 21 34.63 -17.07 1.14
N GLN A 22 33.71 -17.17 2.11
CA GLN A 22 33.42 -16.10 3.04
C GLN A 22 34.65 -15.93 3.93
N GLY A 23 35.45 -14.92 3.66
CA GLY A 23 36.53 -14.48 4.53
C GLY A 23 36.02 -14.25 5.95
N PRO A 24 36.87 -14.46 6.98
CA PRO A 24 36.45 -14.45 8.36
C PRO A 24 35.77 -13.12 8.71
N ASN A 25 34.60 -13.24 9.28
CA ASN A 25 33.66 -12.19 9.63
C ASN A 25 34.40 -11.06 10.39
N LYS A 26 34.56 -9.88 9.76
CA LYS A 26 35.32 -8.73 10.34
C LYS A 26 34.81 -8.31 11.73
N ASN A 27 33.55 -8.56 12.03
CA ASN A 27 32.99 -8.30 13.36
C ASN A 27 33.50 -9.27 14.45
N ARG A 28 33.73 -10.55 14.10
CA ARG A 28 34.35 -11.51 15.06
C ARG A 28 35.77 -11.15 15.38
N GLN A 29 36.56 -10.67 14.44
CA GLN A 29 37.92 -10.22 14.67
C GLN A 29 37.99 -8.98 15.54
N SER A 30 37.06 -8.03 15.41
CA SER A 30 37.00 -6.84 16.28
C SER A 30 36.60 -7.18 17.70
N ILE A 31 35.67 -8.10 17.93
CA ILE A 31 35.22 -8.58 19.23
C ILE A 31 36.37 -9.38 19.89
N LEU A 32 37.07 -10.22 19.13
CA LEU A 32 38.22 -10.97 19.64
C LEU A 32 39.37 -10.05 20.03
N ALA A 33 39.66 -9.02 19.22
CA ALA A 33 40.66 -8.01 19.56
C ALA A 33 40.30 -7.23 20.83
N PHE A 34 39.03 -6.85 21.00
CA PHE A 34 38.54 -6.20 22.22
C PHE A 34 38.69 -7.09 23.45
N LEU A 35 38.32 -8.37 23.37
CA LEU A 35 38.49 -9.34 24.48
C LEU A 35 39.96 -9.57 24.84
N ILE A 36 40.83 -9.65 23.82
CA ILE A 36 42.29 -9.78 24.07
C ILE A 36 42.84 -8.53 24.77
N CYS A 37 42.44 -7.34 24.36
CA CYS A 37 42.86 -6.11 24.97
C CYS A 37 42.32 -5.94 26.40
N LEU A 38 41.08 -6.35 26.66
CA LEU A 38 40.51 -6.38 28.02
C LEU A 38 41.28 -7.35 28.90
N LEU A 39 41.63 -8.53 28.40
CA LEU A 39 42.42 -9.52 29.11
C LEU A 39 43.82 -8.98 29.44
N ILE A 40 44.49 -8.34 28.48
CA ILE A 40 45.80 -7.71 28.69
C ILE A 40 45.72 -6.61 29.76
N SER A 41 44.68 -5.77 29.75
CA SER A 41 44.45 -4.72 30.73
C SER A 41 44.25 -5.31 32.14
N LEU A 42 43.48 -6.39 32.28
CA LEU A 42 43.30 -7.10 33.53
C LEU A 42 44.60 -7.76 34.06
N VAL A 43 45.38 -8.34 33.16
CA VAL A 43 46.68 -8.92 33.51
C VAL A 43 47.69 -7.82 33.93
N CYS A 44 47.72 -6.69 33.24
CA CYS A 44 48.54 -5.55 33.63
C CYS A 44 48.12 -4.98 34.99
N LEU A 45 46.81 -4.87 35.25
CA LEU A 45 46.31 -4.43 36.55
C LEU A 45 46.70 -5.39 37.66
N SER A 46 46.58 -6.70 37.47
CA SER A 46 47.01 -7.73 38.41
C SER A 46 48.52 -7.66 38.68
N PHE A 47 49.31 -7.46 37.61
CA PHE A 47 50.75 -7.35 37.73
C PHE A 47 51.17 -6.09 38.50
N VAL A 48 50.52 -4.97 38.28
CA VAL A 48 50.79 -3.71 39.03
C VAL A 48 50.40 -3.86 40.50
N THR A 49 49.26 -4.48 40.81
CA THR A 49 48.81 -4.72 42.17
C THR A 49 49.75 -5.69 42.90
N ASP A 50 50.27 -6.72 42.22
CA ASP A 50 51.20 -7.67 42.78
C ASP A 50 52.59 -7.04 43.00
N MET A 51 53.01 -6.13 42.10
CA MET A 51 54.31 -5.41 42.24
C MET A 51 54.29 -4.35 43.33
N MET A 52 53.09 -3.79 43.65
CA MET A 52 52.94 -2.81 44.76
C MET A 52 52.57 -3.43 46.08
N SER A 53 52.33 -4.73 46.17
CA SER A 53 52.09 -5.43 47.44
C SER A 53 53.40 -5.72 48.16
N ASP A 54 53.62 -5.09 49.31
CA ASP A 54 54.71 -5.45 50.22
C ASP A 54 54.54 -6.92 50.66
N LYS A 55 55.60 -7.74 50.43
CA LYS A 55 55.61 -9.15 50.88
C LYS A 55 55.85 -9.21 52.36
N SER A 56 54.88 -8.77 53.15
CA SER A 56 54.88 -8.91 54.61
C SER A 56 54.01 -10.06 55.04
N SER A 57 54.50 -10.99 55.86
CA SER A 57 53.70 -12.07 56.41
C SER A 57 53.08 -11.66 57.73
N GLU A 58 51.81 -11.90 57.95
CA GLU A 58 51.15 -11.64 59.21
C GLU A 58 51.52 -12.76 60.20
N ILE A 59 51.91 -12.36 61.43
CA ILE A 59 52.16 -13.29 62.55
C ILE A 59 51.36 -12.85 63.78
N THR A 60 51.04 -13.82 64.67
CA THR A 60 50.30 -13.54 65.91
C THR A 60 51.19 -12.79 66.89
N TYR A 61 50.58 -12.00 67.80
CA TYR A 61 51.27 -11.23 68.78
C TYR A 61 52.11 -12.11 69.71
N ASP A 62 51.63 -13.31 70.11
CA ASP A 62 52.35 -14.28 70.89
C ASP A 62 53.64 -14.72 70.21
N LYS A 63 53.61 -14.96 68.93
CA LYS A 63 54.82 -15.35 68.18
C LYS A 63 55.83 -14.20 68.04
N PHE A 64 55.32 -12.97 67.96
CA PHE A 64 56.15 -11.78 68.00
C PHE A 64 56.89 -11.69 69.38
N ILE A 65 56.21 -11.88 70.52
CA ILE A 65 56.81 -11.87 71.85
C ILE A 65 57.83 -12.98 71.97
N GLU A 66 57.55 -14.19 71.51
CA GLU A 66 58.50 -15.29 71.45
C GLU A 66 59.75 -14.92 70.63
N MET A 67 59.65 -14.22 69.53
CA MET A 67 60.80 -13.74 68.75
C MET A 67 61.55 -12.63 69.45
N VAL A 68 60.92 -11.75 70.24
CA VAL A 68 61.56 -10.76 71.11
C VAL A 68 62.35 -11.46 72.18
N ASP A 69 61.80 -12.48 72.86
CA ASP A 69 62.47 -13.21 73.95
C ASP A 69 63.69 -14.03 73.48
N LYS A 70 63.62 -14.54 72.22
CA LYS A 70 64.74 -15.28 71.59
C LYS A 70 65.77 -14.38 70.90
N ASP A 71 65.72 -13.07 71.08
CA ASP A 71 66.59 -12.05 70.46
C ASP A 71 66.73 -12.17 68.93
N GLN A 72 65.61 -12.50 68.22
CA GLN A 72 65.62 -12.73 66.82
C GLN A 72 65.24 -11.48 66.01
N ILE A 73 64.86 -10.37 66.67
CA ILE A 73 64.37 -9.16 66.05
C ILE A 73 65.44 -8.10 66.00
N LYS A 74 65.62 -7.43 64.89
CA LYS A 74 66.56 -6.34 64.71
C LYS A 74 65.92 -4.98 64.95
N GLU A 75 64.70 -4.77 64.40
CA GLU A 75 64.01 -3.49 64.40
C GLU A 75 62.51 -3.70 64.42
N VAL A 76 61.78 -2.88 65.12
CA VAL A 76 60.35 -2.83 65.16
C VAL A 76 59.88 -1.41 64.82
N THR A 77 59.02 -1.27 63.84
CA THR A 77 58.44 0.02 63.49
C THR A 77 56.94 -0.02 63.78
N LEU A 78 56.44 0.95 64.53
CA LEU A 78 55.05 1.11 64.83
C LEU A 78 54.45 2.17 63.86
N GLN A 79 53.42 1.77 63.07
CA GLN A 79 52.70 2.64 62.20
C GLN A 79 51.22 2.30 62.28
N SER A 80 50.34 3.27 62.60
CA SER A 80 48.88 3.09 62.66
C SER A 80 48.42 1.86 63.49
N GLY A 81 49.11 1.51 64.61
CA GLY A 81 48.71 0.37 65.46
C GLY A 81 49.18 -1.00 64.96
N VAL A 82 49.94 -1.04 63.89
CA VAL A 82 50.56 -2.25 63.35
C VAL A 82 52.08 -2.17 63.56
N LEU A 83 52.64 -3.22 64.12
CA LEU A 83 54.06 -3.39 64.32
C LEU A 83 54.69 -4.11 63.14
N THR A 84 55.54 -3.44 62.41
CA THR A 84 56.33 -4.04 61.34
C THR A 84 57.69 -4.52 61.98
N VAL A 85 57.91 -5.81 61.99
CA VAL A 85 59.04 -6.49 62.66
C VAL A 85 60.01 -6.96 61.59
N VAL A 86 61.28 -6.55 61.74
CA VAL A 86 62.41 -6.97 60.90
C VAL A 86 63.31 -7.95 61.66
N PRO A 87 63.46 -9.23 61.22
CA PRO A 87 64.33 -10.21 61.92
C PRO A 87 65.81 -9.96 61.68
N LYS A 88 66.67 -10.43 62.62
CA LYS A 88 68.14 -10.31 62.53
C LYS A 88 68.79 -11.21 61.49
N LEU A 89 68.17 -12.36 61.17
CA LEU A 89 68.63 -13.29 60.13
C LEU A 89 67.79 -13.12 58.87
N GLN A 90 68.25 -12.33 57.91
CA GLN A 90 67.67 -12.25 56.57
C GLN A 90 68.51 -13.08 55.61
N LYS A 91 67.85 -13.99 54.83
CA LYS A 91 68.52 -14.61 53.71
C LYS A 91 68.70 -13.54 52.62
N SER A 92 69.89 -13.50 52.03
CA SER A 92 70.53 -12.42 51.27
C SER A 92 69.70 -11.82 50.06
N TYR A 93 68.49 -12.28 49.76
CA TYR A 93 67.68 -11.84 48.59
C TYR A 93 66.23 -11.50 48.88
N GLN A 94 65.72 -11.58 50.12
CA GLN A 94 64.38 -11.22 50.49
C GLN A 94 64.31 -10.43 51.76
N LYS A 95 63.84 -9.17 51.72
CA LYS A 95 63.41 -8.43 52.91
C LYS A 95 62.14 -9.04 53.43
N GLU A 96 62.19 -10.01 54.31
CA GLU A 96 61.03 -10.55 55.00
C GLU A 96 60.73 -9.64 56.17
N SER A 97 59.59 -8.99 56.18
CA SER A 97 59.02 -8.28 57.31
C SER A 97 57.78 -8.94 57.81
N TYR A 98 57.53 -8.94 59.08
CA TYR A 98 56.31 -9.49 59.66
C TYR A 98 55.43 -8.36 60.17
N LYS A 99 54.14 -8.42 59.92
CA LYS A 99 53.14 -7.48 60.44
C LYS A 99 52.39 -8.12 61.60
N VAL A 100 52.30 -7.36 62.72
CA VAL A 100 51.65 -7.79 63.97
C VAL A 100 50.79 -6.66 64.48
N ASN A 101 49.51 -6.93 64.78
CA ASN A 101 48.70 -5.94 65.48
C ASN A 101 49.15 -5.70 66.90
N GLN A 102 49.31 -4.44 67.31
CA GLN A 102 49.69 -4.05 68.64
C GLN A 102 48.58 -4.42 69.64
N MET A 103 48.96 -5.15 70.75
CA MET A 103 48.01 -5.56 71.77
C MET A 103 48.35 -4.98 73.16
N GLU A 104 49.51 -4.41 73.32
CA GLU A 104 49.97 -3.76 74.60
C GLU A 104 50.09 -2.24 74.39
N ASP A 105 50.06 -1.49 75.53
CA ASP A 105 50.36 -0.06 75.49
C ASP A 105 51.76 0.22 74.97
N THR A 106 51.92 1.25 74.16
CA THR A 106 53.19 1.62 73.52
C THR A 106 54.31 1.81 74.55
N SER A 107 54.01 2.29 75.75
CA SER A 107 54.96 2.49 76.85
C SER A 107 55.50 1.16 77.42
N ALA A 108 54.61 0.17 77.62
CA ALA A 108 54.98 -1.17 78.09
C ALA A 108 55.81 -1.92 77.04
N LEU A 109 55.41 -1.83 75.80
CA LEU A 109 56.09 -2.43 74.65
C LEU A 109 57.53 -1.81 74.49
N THR A 110 57.62 -0.48 74.55
CA THR A 110 58.92 0.22 74.43
C THR A 110 59.89 -0.21 75.53
N GLN A 111 59.45 -0.26 76.81
CA GLN A 111 60.26 -0.69 77.89
C GLN A 111 60.78 -2.15 77.76
N ARG A 112 59.93 -3.04 77.17
CA ARG A 112 60.31 -4.43 76.92
C ARG A 112 61.33 -4.54 75.77
N LEU A 113 61.18 -3.75 74.72
CA LEU A 113 62.10 -3.74 73.59
C LEU A 113 63.43 -3.08 73.87
N GLU A 114 63.46 -1.97 74.65
CA GLU A 114 64.68 -1.32 75.12
C GLU A 114 65.48 -2.21 76.00
N GLY A 115 64.86 -2.98 76.93
CA GLY A 115 65.54 -3.96 77.82
C GLY A 115 66.25 -5.06 77.03
N LYS A 116 65.94 -5.31 75.74
CA LYS A 116 66.59 -6.29 74.87
C LYS A 116 67.46 -5.64 73.77
N GLY A 117 67.62 -4.32 73.76
CA GLY A 117 68.45 -3.61 72.79
C GLY A 117 67.88 -3.61 71.34
N ILE A 118 66.57 -3.77 71.19
CA ILE A 118 65.87 -3.75 69.87
C ILE A 118 65.57 -2.29 69.53
N ILE A 119 65.85 -1.89 68.27
CA ILE A 119 65.53 -0.53 67.78
C ILE A 119 64.04 -0.41 67.56
N PHE A 120 63.38 0.48 68.28
CA PHE A 120 61.99 0.81 68.15
C PHE A 120 61.82 2.17 67.44
N LYS A 121 61.06 2.23 66.34
CA LYS A 121 60.78 3.45 65.61
C LYS A 121 59.25 3.67 65.52
N TYR A 122 58.84 4.91 65.61
CA TYR A 122 57.50 5.33 65.38
C TYR A 122 57.50 6.14 64.09
N GLU A 123 56.69 5.66 63.07
CA GLU A 123 56.52 6.38 61.85
C GLU A 123 55.11 6.88 61.76
N GLN A 124 54.91 8.18 61.40
CA GLN A 124 53.61 8.73 61.14
C GLN A 124 53.13 8.20 59.81
N PRO A 125 51.80 7.93 59.66
CA PRO A 125 51.25 7.46 58.41
C PRO A 125 51.46 8.50 57.28
N ASP A 126 52.05 8.09 56.16
CA ASP A 126 52.21 8.93 54.98
C ASP A 126 50.92 8.93 54.21
N VAL A 127 49.93 9.68 54.72
CA VAL A 127 48.57 9.81 54.11
C VAL A 127 48.66 10.34 52.71
N MET A 128 49.66 11.18 52.38
CA MET A 128 49.78 11.76 51.03
C MET A 128 50.36 10.73 50.03
N GLY A 129 51.33 9.92 50.49
CA GLY A 129 51.86 8.85 49.62
C GLY A 129 50.86 7.76 49.32
N GLU A 130 50.06 7.33 50.30
CA GLU A 130 48.97 6.37 50.10
C GLU A 130 47.87 6.93 49.21
N PHE A 131 47.49 8.19 49.36
CA PHE A 131 46.53 8.85 48.53
C PHE A 131 47.00 8.95 47.06
N VAL A 132 48.22 9.40 46.81
CA VAL A 132 48.83 9.50 45.48
C VAL A 132 48.93 8.12 44.81
N SER A 133 49.37 7.11 45.57
CA SER A 133 49.46 5.71 45.09
C SER A 133 48.09 5.16 44.68
N THR A 134 47.06 5.38 45.49
CA THR A 134 45.69 4.96 45.20
C THR A 134 45.13 5.70 43.99
N MET A 135 45.39 7.00 43.90
CA MET A 135 44.95 7.80 42.71
C MET A 135 45.64 7.36 41.41
N ILE A 136 46.93 7.04 41.46
CA ILE A 136 47.68 6.54 40.31
C ILE A 136 47.14 5.15 39.88
N SER A 137 46.91 4.26 40.83
CA SER A 137 46.40 2.91 40.56
C SER A 137 44.97 2.93 39.92
N LEU A 138 44.15 3.92 40.25
CA LEU A 138 42.82 4.09 39.71
C LEU A 138 42.82 4.84 38.37
N LEU A 139 43.60 5.91 38.23
CA LEU A 139 43.61 6.77 37.05
C LEU A 139 44.42 6.19 35.89
N LEU A 140 45.53 5.51 36.15
CA LEU A 140 46.38 5.00 35.07
C LEU A 140 45.64 3.99 34.15
N PRO A 141 44.93 2.98 34.67
CA PRO A 141 44.19 2.05 33.85
C PRO A 141 43.03 2.71 33.07
N THR A 142 42.35 3.69 33.69
CA THR A 142 41.24 4.40 33.05
C THR A 142 41.73 5.29 31.90
N VAL A 143 42.85 5.97 32.05
CA VAL A 143 43.49 6.77 31.01
C VAL A 143 43.98 5.89 29.84
N VAL A 144 44.63 4.75 30.16
CA VAL A 144 45.05 3.78 29.13
C VAL A 144 43.84 3.23 28.37
N LEU A 145 42.76 2.87 29.08
CA LEU A 145 41.53 2.39 28.47
C LEU A 145 40.90 3.47 27.58
N PHE A 146 40.86 4.73 28.01
CA PHE A 146 40.35 5.85 27.24
C PHE A 146 41.13 6.07 25.92
N PHE A 147 42.46 6.11 25.97
CA PHE A 147 43.29 6.26 24.77
C PHE A 147 43.18 5.06 23.83
N MET A 148 43.05 3.86 24.40
CA MET A 148 42.84 2.64 23.63
C MET A 148 41.49 2.61 22.94
N LEU A 149 40.42 3.02 23.64
CA LEU A 149 39.08 3.16 23.06
C LEU A 149 39.09 4.23 21.93
N MET A 150 39.76 5.35 22.15
CA MET A 150 39.95 6.41 21.17
C MET A 150 40.75 5.94 19.94
N TYR A 151 41.79 5.12 20.16
CA TYR A 151 42.57 4.50 19.06
C TYR A 151 41.74 3.49 18.28
N LEU A 152 40.96 2.63 18.95
CA LEU A 152 40.02 1.70 18.32
C LEU A 152 38.93 2.45 17.53
N MET A 153 38.34 3.50 18.08
CA MET A 153 37.40 4.37 17.37
C MET A 153 38.04 5.00 16.11
N ARG A 154 39.27 5.51 16.20
CA ARG A 154 40.00 6.06 15.06
C ARG A 154 40.32 5.00 14.00
N ARG A 155 40.58 3.76 14.39
CA ARG A 155 40.88 2.66 13.48
C ARG A 155 39.60 2.13 12.81
N MET A 156 38.47 2.07 13.52
CA MET A 156 37.15 1.73 12.96
C MET A 156 36.69 2.79 11.97
N ASN A 157 36.98 4.07 12.22
CA ASN A 157 36.61 5.17 11.31
C ASN A 157 37.43 5.21 10.02
N LYS A 158 38.65 4.62 9.98
CA LYS A 158 39.44 4.56 8.74
C LYS A 158 39.08 3.42 7.80
N GLY A 159 38.27 2.42 8.24
CA GLY A 159 37.91 1.25 7.46
C GLY A 159 36.47 1.18 6.96
N SER A 160 35.61 2.06 7.40
CA SER A 160 34.22 2.14 6.96
C SER A 160 33.81 3.61 7.00
N GLY A 161 33.61 4.19 5.84
CA GLY A 161 33.18 5.60 5.68
C GLY A 161 31.73 5.85 6.15
N GLY A 162 31.44 5.61 7.43
CA GLY A 162 30.14 5.81 8.03
C GLY A 162 30.26 5.78 9.55
N GLY A 163 30.56 6.92 10.15
CA GLY A 163 30.47 7.10 11.60
C GLY A 163 29.01 6.96 12.08
N ILE A 164 28.80 6.79 13.38
CA ILE A 164 27.51 6.77 14.07
C ILE A 164 26.65 8.02 13.74
N MET A 165 27.26 9.08 13.22
CA MET A 165 26.58 10.23 12.61
C MET A 165 26.20 10.03 11.13
N GLY A 166 26.47 8.89 10.50
CA GLY A 166 26.06 8.54 9.14
C GLY A 166 24.66 7.93 9.02
N VAL A 167 23.90 7.84 10.11
CA VAL A 167 22.49 7.41 10.09
C VAL A 167 21.60 8.38 9.30
N GLY A 168 22.04 9.63 9.13
CA GLY A 168 21.31 10.66 8.33
C GLY A 168 21.67 10.72 6.86
N LYS A 169 22.75 10.03 6.40
CA LYS A 169 23.01 9.92 4.95
C LYS A 169 22.34 8.65 4.44
N SER A 170 21.07 8.74 4.15
CA SER A 170 20.33 7.75 3.39
C SER A 170 21.07 7.50 2.08
N ARG A 171 21.51 6.26 1.86
CA ARG A 171 21.82 5.77 0.51
C ARG A 171 20.49 5.47 -0.22
N ALA A 172 19.56 6.41 -0.20
CA ALA A 172 18.50 6.40 -1.16
C ALA A 172 19.19 6.68 -2.50
N LYS A 173 19.66 5.65 -3.17
CA LYS A 173 19.78 5.68 -4.60
C LYS A 173 18.36 5.87 -5.08
N ALA A 174 17.93 7.12 -5.24
CA ALA A 174 16.77 7.42 -6.03
C ALA A 174 16.94 6.60 -7.31
N TYR A 175 15.94 5.78 -7.63
CA TYR A 175 15.99 4.97 -8.84
C TYR A 175 15.92 5.94 -10.03
N ILE A 176 17.07 6.40 -10.46
CA ILE A 176 17.19 7.29 -11.61
C ILE A 176 17.10 6.43 -12.85
N GLN A 177 16.00 6.53 -13.55
CA GLN A 177 15.86 6.00 -14.90
C GLN A 177 16.20 7.15 -15.87
N LYS A 178 17.35 7.06 -16.52
CA LYS A 178 17.75 8.07 -17.51
C LYS A 178 16.82 8.10 -18.71
N GLU A 179 16.32 6.92 -19.11
CA GLU A 179 15.33 6.72 -20.16
C GLU A 179 14.31 5.72 -19.67
N THR A 180 13.04 6.05 -19.73
CA THR A 180 11.95 5.15 -19.29
C THR A 180 11.60 4.11 -20.35
N GLY A 181 11.88 4.38 -21.62
CA GLY A 181 11.53 3.53 -22.76
C GLY A 181 10.03 3.42 -23.04
N VAL A 182 9.18 4.13 -22.27
CA VAL A 182 7.72 4.14 -22.40
C VAL A 182 7.29 5.49 -22.98
N LEU A 183 6.42 5.47 -24.00
CA LEU A 183 5.85 6.64 -24.64
C LEU A 183 4.33 6.64 -24.52
N PHE A 184 3.67 7.75 -24.82
CA PHE A 184 2.19 7.84 -24.79
C PHE A 184 1.52 6.82 -25.72
N LYS A 185 2.17 6.43 -26.82
CA LYS A 185 1.68 5.38 -27.72
C LYS A 185 1.62 3.98 -27.09
N ASP A 186 2.36 3.78 -26.00
CA ASP A 186 2.39 2.50 -25.24
C ASP A 186 1.34 2.49 -24.12
N VAL A 187 0.64 3.62 -23.92
CA VAL A 187 -0.46 3.80 -22.97
C VAL A 187 -1.75 3.91 -23.77
N ALA A 188 -2.58 2.89 -23.70
CA ALA A 188 -3.87 2.86 -24.37
C ALA A 188 -4.98 3.40 -23.45
N GLY A 189 -6.02 3.98 -24.05
CA GLY A 189 -7.07 4.69 -23.33
C GLY A 189 -6.57 5.96 -22.63
N GLN A 190 -7.37 6.55 -21.74
CA GLN A 190 -7.01 7.73 -20.92
C GLN A 190 -6.65 8.96 -21.77
N GLU A 191 -7.43 9.22 -22.85
CA GLU A 191 -7.09 10.28 -23.80
C GLU A 191 -7.06 11.66 -23.13
N GLU A 192 -8.01 11.99 -22.25
CA GLU A 192 -8.08 13.26 -21.54
C GLU A 192 -6.89 13.43 -20.57
N ALA A 193 -6.49 12.35 -19.92
CA ALA A 193 -5.30 12.38 -19.06
C ALA A 193 -4.02 12.56 -19.88
N LYS A 194 -3.92 11.91 -21.05
CA LYS A 194 -2.80 12.08 -21.99
C LYS A 194 -2.74 13.48 -22.54
N GLU A 195 -3.87 14.08 -22.96
CA GLU A 195 -3.94 15.45 -23.45
C GLU A 195 -3.45 16.44 -22.39
N SER A 196 -3.96 16.33 -21.16
CA SER A 196 -3.52 17.16 -20.04
C SER A 196 -2.03 17.00 -19.73
N LEU A 197 -1.47 15.81 -19.89
CA LEU A 197 -0.04 15.53 -19.68
C LEU A 197 0.82 15.95 -20.87
N GLN A 198 0.27 15.96 -22.09
CA GLN A 198 0.95 16.45 -23.28
C GLN A 198 1.25 17.96 -23.19
N GLU A 199 0.34 18.74 -22.60
CA GLU A 199 0.61 20.13 -22.26
C GLU A 199 1.82 20.29 -21.33
N VAL A 200 1.95 19.39 -20.36
CA VAL A 200 3.08 19.37 -19.42
C VAL A 200 4.39 19.02 -20.14
N VAL A 201 4.35 18.09 -21.10
CA VAL A 201 5.50 17.71 -21.95
C VAL A 201 5.92 18.88 -22.84
N ASP A 202 4.97 19.54 -23.55
CA ASP A 202 5.28 20.71 -24.39
C ASP A 202 5.91 21.83 -23.58
N PHE A 203 5.43 21.98 -22.37
CA PHE A 203 5.96 22.91 -21.41
C PHE A 203 7.44 22.64 -21.03
N LEU A 204 7.79 21.37 -20.73
CA LEU A 204 9.18 20.99 -20.41
C LEU A 204 10.13 21.26 -21.60
N HIS A 205 9.62 21.10 -22.84
CA HIS A 205 10.39 21.35 -24.05
C HIS A 205 10.49 22.84 -24.39
N ASN A 206 9.41 23.61 -24.21
CA ASN A 206 9.29 24.99 -24.69
C ASN A 206 8.82 25.98 -23.61
N PRO A 207 9.50 26.09 -22.46
CA PRO A 207 9.06 26.93 -21.35
C PRO A 207 8.91 28.43 -21.73
N GLY A 208 9.75 28.90 -22.65
CA GLY A 208 9.71 30.29 -23.11
C GLY A 208 8.40 30.68 -23.78
N LYS A 209 7.74 29.77 -24.50
CA LYS A 209 6.47 30.04 -25.19
C LYS A 209 5.35 30.40 -24.21
N TYR A 210 5.32 29.71 -23.06
CA TYR A 210 4.32 29.93 -22.02
C TYR A 210 4.61 31.17 -21.17
N THR A 211 5.89 31.41 -20.82
CA THR A 211 6.29 32.58 -20.02
C THR A 211 6.12 33.89 -20.75
N GLN A 212 6.27 33.90 -22.10
CA GLN A 212 6.07 35.13 -22.93
C GLN A 212 4.62 35.62 -22.86
N ILE A 213 3.64 34.73 -22.69
CA ILE A 213 2.22 35.12 -22.60
C ILE A 213 1.83 35.38 -21.11
N GLY A 214 2.76 35.15 -20.15
CA GLY A 214 2.51 35.33 -18.72
C GLY A 214 1.89 34.11 -18.05
N ALA A 215 1.84 32.93 -18.71
CA ALA A 215 1.38 31.69 -18.12
C ALA A 215 2.35 31.23 -17.03
N LYS A 216 1.80 30.88 -15.88
CA LYS A 216 2.56 30.28 -14.76
C LYS A 216 2.61 28.77 -14.92
N LEU A 217 3.80 28.25 -14.74
CA LEU A 217 4.10 26.85 -14.81
C LEU A 217 3.55 26.09 -13.62
N PRO A 218 2.86 24.96 -13.81
CA PRO A 218 2.51 24.09 -12.70
C PRO A 218 3.79 23.53 -12.08
N LYS A 219 3.92 23.59 -10.77
CA LYS A 219 5.02 22.94 -10.05
C LYS A 219 4.85 21.44 -9.99
N GLY A 220 3.60 20.98 -9.93
CA GLY A 220 3.30 19.58 -9.85
C GLY A 220 1.92 19.22 -10.39
N ALA A 221 1.78 17.95 -10.79
CA ALA A 221 0.50 17.36 -11.14
C ALA A 221 0.24 16.11 -10.30
N LEU A 222 -1.00 15.96 -9.85
CA LEU A 222 -1.47 14.83 -9.06
C LEU A 222 -2.32 13.92 -9.94
N LEU A 223 -1.86 12.69 -10.17
CA LEU A 223 -2.60 11.63 -10.84
C LEU A 223 -3.54 10.95 -9.83
N VAL A 224 -4.82 11.01 -10.07
CA VAL A 224 -5.85 10.51 -9.15
C VAL A 224 -6.71 9.47 -9.85
N GLY A 225 -6.99 8.34 -9.20
CA GLY A 225 -7.89 7.34 -9.76
C GLY A 225 -7.74 5.97 -9.11
N PRO A 226 -8.55 4.98 -9.52
CA PRO A 226 -8.52 3.64 -8.97
C PRO A 226 -7.16 2.95 -9.11
N PRO A 227 -6.83 1.95 -8.28
CA PRO A 227 -5.63 1.14 -8.48
C PRO A 227 -5.72 0.39 -9.83
N GLY A 228 -4.56 0.18 -10.48
CA GLY A 228 -4.50 -0.57 -11.74
C GLY A 228 -4.88 0.20 -13.02
N THR A 229 -5.23 1.49 -12.93
CA THR A 229 -5.59 2.32 -14.10
C THR A 229 -4.41 2.85 -14.90
N GLY A 230 -3.16 2.59 -14.46
CA GLY A 230 -1.95 2.94 -15.21
C GLY A 230 -1.29 4.26 -14.81
N LYS A 231 -1.59 4.86 -13.65
CA LYS A 231 -1.00 6.12 -13.16
C LYS A 231 0.53 6.15 -13.23
N THR A 232 1.18 5.11 -12.71
CA THR A 232 2.64 4.97 -12.74
C THR A 232 3.17 4.82 -14.18
N LEU A 233 2.42 4.14 -15.05
CA LEU A 233 2.76 3.98 -16.47
C LEU A 233 2.67 5.31 -17.21
N LEU A 234 1.62 6.09 -16.98
CA LEU A 234 1.44 7.44 -17.50
C LEU A 234 2.58 8.37 -17.07
N ALA A 235 2.97 8.35 -15.79
CA ALA A 235 4.10 9.16 -15.30
C ALA A 235 5.42 8.80 -16.02
N LYS A 236 5.67 7.51 -16.27
CA LYS A 236 6.82 7.05 -17.07
C LYS A 236 6.72 7.48 -18.52
N ALA A 237 5.53 7.47 -19.12
CA ALA A 237 5.29 7.90 -20.49
C ALA A 237 5.56 9.40 -20.65
N VAL A 238 5.16 10.24 -19.69
CA VAL A 238 5.48 11.67 -19.68
C VAL A 238 7.00 11.91 -19.74
N ALA A 239 7.75 11.17 -18.91
CA ALA A 239 9.21 11.31 -18.88
C ALA A 239 9.87 10.80 -20.18
N GLY A 240 9.34 9.72 -20.75
CA GLY A 240 9.81 9.20 -22.04
C GLY A 240 9.53 10.14 -23.21
N GLU A 241 8.34 10.72 -23.25
CA GLU A 241 7.93 11.70 -24.25
C GLU A 241 8.73 12.98 -24.14
N ALA A 242 8.93 13.46 -22.90
CA ALA A 242 9.76 14.62 -22.61
C ALA A 242 11.26 14.36 -22.77
N LYS A 243 11.71 13.11 -22.87
CA LYS A 243 13.12 12.68 -22.94
C LYS A 243 13.97 13.22 -21.80
N VAL A 244 13.41 13.25 -20.59
CA VAL A 244 14.08 13.73 -19.38
C VAL A 244 14.28 12.60 -18.36
N PRO A 245 15.27 12.71 -17.47
CA PRO A 245 15.47 11.75 -16.38
C PRO A 245 14.23 11.63 -15.49
N PHE A 246 13.93 10.41 -15.08
CA PHE A 246 12.79 10.07 -14.25
C PHE A 246 13.26 9.54 -12.89
N PHE A 247 12.88 10.24 -11.82
CA PHE A 247 13.14 9.85 -10.44
C PHE A 247 11.86 9.28 -9.86
N SER A 248 11.84 8.00 -9.49
CA SER A 248 10.64 7.35 -8.96
C SER A 248 10.90 6.84 -7.56
N LEU A 249 10.00 7.22 -6.63
CA LEU A 249 9.94 6.68 -5.26
C LEU A 249 8.48 6.42 -4.88
N SER A 250 8.29 5.43 -3.99
CA SER A 250 6.99 5.26 -3.32
C SER A 250 6.92 6.14 -2.07
N GLY A 251 5.74 6.71 -1.79
CA GLY A 251 5.49 7.44 -0.55
C GLY A 251 5.81 6.62 0.71
N SER A 252 5.62 5.32 0.64
CA SER A 252 5.96 4.38 1.71
C SER A 252 7.47 4.32 2.02
N GLU A 253 8.34 4.59 1.05
CA GLU A 253 9.80 4.63 1.26
C GLU A 253 10.27 5.81 2.12
N PHE A 254 9.43 6.83 2.27
CA PHE A 254 9.71 7.96 3.15
C PHE A 254 9.25 7.72 4.59
N VAL A 255 8.47 6.69 4.86
CA VAL A 255 7.98 6.35 6.20
C VAL A 255 9.00 5.44 6.89
N GLU A 256 9.65 5.95 7.94
CA GLU A 256 10.67 5.23 8.69
C GLU A 256 10.35 5.25 10.20
N MET A 257 10.98 4.34 10.96
CA MET A 257 10.78 4.30 12.41
C MET A 257 11.52 5.42 13.16
N PHE A 258 12.51 6.06 12.52
CA PHE A 258 13.33 7.09 13.13
C PHE A 258 12.94 8.47 12.61
N VAL A 259 12.58 9.35 13.54
CA VAL A 259 12.20 10.75 13.22
C VAL A 259 13.32 11.47 12.47
N GLY A 260 12.96 12.12 11.37
CA GLY A 260 13.85 12.92 10.53
C GLY A 260 14.54 12.18 9.39
N VAL A 261 14.47 10.85 9.31
CA VAL A 261 15.07 10.08 8.21
C VAL A 261 14.28 10.29 6.92
N GLY A 262 12.95 10.26 6.98
CA GLY A 262 12.07 10.54 5.83
C GLY A 262 12.29 11.95 5.28
N ALA A 263 12.34 12.96 6.15
CA ALA A 263 12.63 14.34 5.75
C ALA A 263 14.03 14.49 5.11
N SER A 264 15.05 13.75 5.58
CA SER A 264 16.37 13.73 4.94
C SER A 264 16.31 13.12 3.53
N ARG A 265 15.54 12.03 3.34
CA ARG A 265 15.37 11.41 2.01
C ARG A 265 14.69 12.35 1.02
N VAL A 266 13.67 13.08 1.47
CA VAL A 266 13.02 14.11 0.64
C VAL A 266 14.05 15.14 0.19
N ARG A 267 14.85 15.66 1.12
CA ARG A 267 15.89 16.66 0.80
C ARG A 267 16.92 16.12 -0.19
N ASP A 268 17.44 14.90 0.06
CA ASP A 268 18.43 14.25 -0.81
C ASP A 268 17.87 14.04 -2.23
N LEU A 269 16.59 13.62 -2.34
CA LEU A 269 15.89 13.46 -3.62
C LEU A 269 15.84 14.78 -4.40
N PHE A 270 15.40 15.86 -3.76
CA PHE A 270 15.28 17.16 -4.42
C PHE A 270 16.64 17.77 -4.75
N GLU A 271 17.65 17.57 -3.92
CA GLU A 271 19.03 17.98 -4.25
C GLU A 271 19.55 17.25 -5.50
N GLU A 272 19.29 15.97 -5.61
CA GLU A 272 19.72 15.18 -6.76
C GLU A 272 18.91 15.52 -8.02
N ALA A 273 17.60 15.74 -7.89
CA ALA A 273 16.75 16.20 -8.98
C ALA A 273 17.19 17.58 -9.51
N LYS A 274 17.48 18.53 -8.61
CA LYS A 274 17.99 19.87 -8.97
C LYS A 274 19.32 19.81 -9.75
N LYS A 275 20.18 18.81 -9.49
CA LYS A 275 21.44 18.60 -10.22
C LYS A 275 21.23 18.02 -11.63
N ASN A 276 20.15 17.27 -11.82
CA ASN A 276 19.83 16.58 -13.07
C ASN A 276 18.68 17.25 -13.86
N ALA A 277 18.34 18.49 -13.54
CA ALA A 277 17.32 19.24 -14.26
C ALA A 277 17.75 19.53 -15.73
N PRO A 278 16.85 19.43 -16.74
CA PRO A 278 15.42 19.13 -16.59
C PRO A 278 15.13 17.67 -16.27
N CYS A 279 14.19 17.41 -15.33
CA CYS A 279 13.82 16.06 -14.91
C CYS A 279 12.43 16.02 -14.30
N ILE A 280 11.88 14.80 -14.16
CA ILE A 280 10.61 14.55 -13.50
C ILE A 280 10.86 13.75 -12.21
N VAL A 281 10.30 14.23 -11.10
CA VAL A 281 10.22 13.52 -9.83
C VAL A 281 8.82 12.93 -9.70
N PHE A 282 8.73 11.62 -9.56
CA PHE A 282 7.46 10.91 -9.38
C PHE A 282 7.38 10.27 -8.00
N ILE A 283 6.31 10.58 -7.28
CA ILE A 283 6.02 10.04 -5.95
C ILE A 283 4.74 9.21 -6.07
N ASP A 284 4.88 7.89 -6.06
CA ASP A 284 3.74 6.98 -6.04
C ASP A 284 3.18 6.85 -4.62
N GLU A 285 1.88 6.58 -4.48
CA GLU A 285 1.21 6.41 -3.18
C GLU A 285 1.51 7.58 -2.21
N ILE A 286 1.37 8.82 -2.69
CA ILE A 286 1.69 10.01 -1.88
C ILE A 286 0.86 10.10 -0.60
N ASP A 287 -0.29 9.46 -0.54
CA ASP A 287 -1.15 9.35 0.64
C ASP A 287 -0.47 8.65 1.84
N ALA A 288 0.61 7.89 1.61
CA ALA A 288 1.41 7.32 2.70
C ALA A 288 2.04 8.40 3.59
N ILE A 289 2.43 9.55 3.02
CA ILE A 289 3.04 10.68 3.75
C ILE A 289 2.14 11.90 3.81
N GLY A 290 1.23 12.04 2.85
CA GLY A 290 0.38 13.21 2.64
C GLY A 290 -0.94 13.23 3.41
N LYS A 291 -1.16 12.30 4.34
CA LYS A 291 -2.44 12.18 5.06
C LYS A 291 -2.70 13.40 5.95
N SER A 292 -3.95 13.91 5.90
CA SER A 292 -4.47 14.99 6.74
C SER A 292 -4.34 14.68 8.24
N ARG A 293 -4.23 15.74 9.05
CA ARG A 293 -4.12 15.68 10.51
C ARG A 293 -5.46 15.30 11.13
N ASP A 294 -5.64 14.04 11.48
CA ASP A 294 -6.77 13.63 12.31
C ASP A 294 -6.46 13.90 13.78
N SER A 295 -7.11 14.92 14.33
CA SER A 295 -6.96 15.34 15.72
C SER A 295 -7.50 14.33 16.76
N ARG A 296 -8.07 13.19 16.34
CA ARG A 296 -8.74 12.22 17.22
C ARG A 296 -7.86 11.10 17.77
N TYR A 297 -6.66 10.89 17.22
CA TYR A 297 -5.72 9.89 17.71
C TYR A 297 -4.36 10.52 17.91
N GLY A 298 -4.18 11.09 19.11
CA GLY A 298 -2.90 11.62 19.56
C GLY A 298 -1.87 10.51 19.74
N GLY A 299 -0.69 10.67 19.09
CA GLY A 299 0.50 9.89 19.34
C GLY A 299 0.93 8.99 18.19
N GLY A 300 1.99 9.39 17.47
CA GLY A 300 2.73 8.50 16.55
C GLY A 300 2.94 8.99 15.11
N ASN A 301 2.55 10.22 14.77
CA ASN A 301 2.65 10.72 13.39
C ASN A 301 3.74 11.79 13.16
N ASP A 302 4.56 12.10 14.17
CA ASP A 302 5.56 13.19 14.10
C ASP A 302 6.53 13.03 12.93
N GLU A 303 6.92 11.81 12.61
CA GLU A 303 7.84 11.53 11.50
C GLU A 303 7.19 11.80 10.13
N ARG A 304 5.93 11.37 9.95
CA ARG A 304 5.17 11.64 8.71
C ARG A 304 4.92 13.12 8.52
N GLU A 305 4.52 13.84 9.59
CA GLU A 305 4.32 15.29 9.53
C GLU A 305 5.62 16.03 9.19
N GLN A 306 6.74 15.62 9.79
CA GLN A 306 8.04 16.22 9.49
C GLN A 306 8.44 15.97 8.02
N THR A 307 8.18 14.77 7.51
CA THR A 307 8.44 14.40 6.13
C THR A 307 7.55 15.18 5.17
N LEU A 308 6.25 15.29 5.47
CA LEU A 308 5.31 16.11 4.70
C LEU A 308 5.73 17.59 4.68
N ASN A 309 6.04 18.17 5.85
CA ASN A 309 6.49 19.56 5.94
C ASN A 309 7.78 19.80 5.15
N GLN A 310 8.71 18.84 5.14
CA GLN A 310 9.92 18.93 4.32
C GLN A 310 9.58 18.88 2.83
N LEU A 311 8.65 17.99 2.40
CA LEU A 311 8.18 17.93 1.02
C LEU A 311 7.57 19.26 0.58
N LEU A 312 6.68 19.82 1.40
CA LEU A 312 6.05 21.12 1.15
C LEU A 312 7.12 22.24 1.02
N ALA A 313 8.12 22.26 1.90
CA ALA A 313 9.23 23.23 1.87
C ALA A 313 10.07 23.09 0.59
N GLU A 314 10.39 21.85 0.18
CA GLU A 314 11.12 21.64 -1.08
C GLU A 314 10.30 22.04 -2.31
N MET A 315 8.98 21.77 -2.31
CA MET A 315 8.06 22.21 -3.37
C MET A 315 7.94 23.72 -3.45
N ASP A 316 7.90 24.42 -2.33
CA ASP A 316 7.84 25.88 -2.31
C ASP A 316 9.17 26.49 -2.74
N GLY A 317 10.30 25.85 -2.41
CA GLY A 317 11.65 26.34 -2.59
C GLY A 317 12.31 26.09 -3.95
N PHE A 318 11.66 25.38 -4.91
CA PHE A 318 12.27 25.20 -6.22
C PHE A 318 11.71 26.14 -7.29
N ASP A 319 12.56 26.46 -8.25
CA ASP A 319 12.26 27.31 -9.40
C ASP A 319 11.85 26.42 -10.58
N THR A 320 10.61 26.60 -11.05
CA THR A 320 10.06 25.88 -12.20
C THR A 320 10.78 26.21 -13.52
N SER A 321 11.43 27.35 -13.63
CA SER A 321 12.16 27.74 -14.84
C SER A 321 13.32 26.79 -15.18
N LYS A 322 13.78 26.00 -14.21
CA LYS A 322 14.86 25.02 -14.38
C LYS A 322 14.38 23.68 -14.97
N GLY A 323 13.08 23.53 -15.28
CA GLY A 323 12.53 22.31 -15.87
C GLY A 323 12.35 21.15 -14.88
N LEU A 324 12.22 21.42 -13.58
CA LEU A 324 11.86 20.41 -12.59
C LEU A 324 10.34 20.35 -12.47
N LEU A 325 9.79 19.15 -12.67
CA LEU A 325 8.37 18.85 -12.50
C LEU A 325 8.19 17.75 -11.47
N ILE A 326 7.17 17.89 -10.61
CA ILE A 326 6.78 16.86 -9.66
C ILE A 326 5.48 16.22 -10.12
N LEU A 327 5.48 14.92 -10.32
CA LEU A 327 4.26 14.13 -10.49
C LEU A 327 4.03 13.31 -9.22
N ALA A 328 2.80 13.22 -8.78
CA ALA A 328 2.43 12.30 -7.70
C ALA A 328 1.23 11.47 -8.11
N ALA A 329 1.07 10.28 -7.52
CA ALA A 329 -0.09 9.44 -7.73
C ALA A 329 -0.72 9.04 -6.39
N THR A 330 -2.05 8.98 -6.38
CA THR A 330 -2.83 8.48 -5.24
C THR A 330 -4.11 7.78 -5.71
N ASN A 331 -4.55 6.83 -4.91
CA ASN A 331 -5.87 6.22 -5.04
C ASN A 331 -6.88 6.86 -4.05
N ARG A 332 -6.41 7.74 -3.16
CA ARG A 332 -7.19 8.31 -2.05
C ARG A 332 -6.97 9.82 -1.92
N PRO A 333 -7.47 10.61 -2.87
CA PRO A 333 -7.27 12.07 -2.84
C PRO A 333 -7.91 12.73 -1.63
N GLU A 334 -8.96 12.14 -1.07
CA GLU A 334 -9.74 12.65 0.06
C GLU A 334 -8.97 12.65 1.38
N VAL A 335 -7.95 11.78 1.52
CA VAL A 335 -7.14 11.72 2.75
C VAL A 335 -5.97 12.69 2.74
N LEU A 336 -5.69 13.32 1.59
CA LEU A 336 -4.54 14.21 1.45
C LEU A 336 -4.72 15.51 2.22
N ASP A 337 -3.62 15.99 2.81
CA ASP A 337 -3.58 17.30 3.43
C ASP A 337 -3.88 18.39 2.39
N PRO A 338 -4.87 19.28 2.63
CA PRO A 338 -5.20 20.37 1.72
C PRO A 338 -4.00 21.28 1.37
N ALA A 339 -2.97 21.30 2.20
CA ALA A 339 -1.75 22.04 1.93
C ALA A 339 -1.00 21.57 0.67
N LEU A 340 -1.07 20.25 0.36
CA LEU A 340 -0.50 19.71 -0.88
C LEU A 340 -1.21 20.21 -2.14
N LEU A 341 -2.49 20.52 -2.03
CA LEU A 341 -3.38 20.87 -3.14
C LEU A 341 -3.48 22.38 -3.36
N ARG A 342 -2.72 23.18 -2.60
CA ARG A 342 -2.68 24.64 -2.78
C ARG A 342 -1.92 25.03 -4.05
N PRO A 343 -2.33 26.13 -4.72
CA PRO A 343 -1.58 26.70 -5.86
C PRO A 343 -0.08 26.87 -5.54
N GLY A 344 0.77 26.48 -6.47
CA GLY A 344 2.21 26.48 -6.30
C GLY A 344 2.78 25.15 -5.78
N ARG A 345 1.95 24.09 -5.67
CA ARG A 345 2.33 22.72 -5.29
C ARG A 345 1.77 21.71 -6.29
N PHE A 346 0.77 20.92 -5.94
CA PHE A 346 0.05 20.09 -6.92
C PHE A 346 -1.11 20.90 -7.50
N ASP A 347 -0.78 21.77 -8.44
CA ASP A 347 -1.70 22.73 -9.03
C ASP A 347 -2.72 22.09 -9.95
N ARG A 348 -2.31 20.98 -10.60
CA ARG A 348 -3.16 20.22 -11.52
C ARG A 348 -3.54 18.89 -10.93
N ARG A 349 -4.82 18.56 -11.01
CA ARG A 349 -5.34 17.21 -10.73
C ARG A 349 -5.72 16.60 -12.07
N ILE A 350 -5.14 15.43 -12.36
CA ILE A 350 -5.39 14.67 -13.57
C ILE A 350 -6.06 13.38 -13.16
N ILE A 351 -7.29 13.20 -13.59
CA ILE A 351 -8.07 12.01 -13.26
C ILE A 351 -7.69 10.92 -14.25
N VAL A 352 -7.37 9.73 -13.72
CA VAL A 352 -7.03 8.52 -14.45
C VAL A 352 -8.04 7.47 -14.06
N ASP A 353 -9.23 7.54 -14.67
CA ASP A 353 -10.38 6.73 -14.31
C ASP A 353 -10.33 5.32 -14.94
N ARG A 354 -11.37 4.53 -14.70
CA ARG A 354 -11.54 3.24 -15.37
C ARG A 354 -11.72 3.48 -16.87
N PRO A 355 -11.14 2.61 -17.73
CA PRO A 355 -11.28 2.77 -19.16
C PRO A 355 -12.73 2.47 -19.61
N ASP A 356 -13.25 3.27 -20.54
CA ASP A 356 -14.47 3.01 -21.29
C ASP A 356 -14.29 1.80 -22.24
N LEU A 357 -15.34 1.42 -22.94
CA LEU A 357 -15.29 0.28 -23.87
C LEU A 357 -14.16 0.42 -24.89
N LYS A 358 -14.03 1.59 -25.52
CA LYS A 358 -12.99 1.87 -26.51
C LYS A 358 -11.59 1.76 -25.87
N GLY A 359 -11.41 2.35 -24.71
CA GLY A 359 -10.15 2.26 -23.95
C GLY A 359 -9.81 0.83 -23.57
N ARG A 360 -10.79 0.00 -23.16
CA ARG A 360 -10.54 -1.43 -22.88
C ARG A 360 -10.11 -2.19 -24.13
N VAL A 361 -10.73 -1.96 -25.27
CA VAL A 361 -10.32 -2.55 -26.55
C VAL A 361 -8.89 -2.18 -26.91
N GLU A 362 -8.54 -0.91 -26.77
CA GLU A 362 -7.19 -0.42 -27.06
C GLU A 362 -6.15 -1.01 -26.09
N ILE A 363 -6.48 -1.11 -24.79
CA ILE A 363 -5.61 -1.74 -23.77
C ILE A 363 -5.40 -3.22 -24.11
N LEU A 364 -6.46 -3.95 -24.43
CA LEU A 364 -6.36 -5.35 -24.85
C LEU A 364 -5.47 -5.50 -26.08
N LYS A 365 -5.63 -4.63 -27.11
CA LYS A 365 -4.77 -4.63 -28.31
C LYS A 365 -3.29 -4.37 -27.98
N VAL A 366 -3.00 -3.45 -27.06
CA VAL A 366 -1.61 -3.16 -26.64
C VAL A 366 -0.99 -4.38 -25.95
N HIS A 367 -1.70 -5.02 -25.03
CA HIS A 367 -1.18 -6.20 -24.32
C HIS A 367 -1.14 -7.45 -25.19
N ALA A 368 -2.03 -7.56 -26.18
CA ALA A 368 -2.05 -8.65 -27.16
C ALA A 368 -0.95 -8.55 -28.23
N LYS A 369 -0.31 -7.40 -28.40
CA LYS A 369 0.70 -7.15 -29.45
C LYS A 369 1.82 -8.19 -29.54
N ASN A 370 2.23 -8.75 -28.41
CA ASN A 370 3.29 -9.75 -28.29
C ASN A 370 2.76 -11.18 -28.06
N VAL A 371 1.44 -11.38 -28.18
CA VAL A 371 0.78 -12.68 -27.97
C VAL A 371 0.28 -13.18 -29.32
N MET A 372 0.47 -14.45 -29.60
CA MET A 372 -0.07 -15.08 -30.82
C MET A 372 -1.55 -15.35 -30.61
N LEU A 373 -2.39 -14.61 -31.28
CA LEU A 373 -3.85 -14.80 -31.34
C LEU A 373 -4.23 -15.61 -32.57
N ASP A 374 -5.29 -16.40 -32.48
CA ASP A 374 -5.89 -17.08 -33.65
C ASP A 374 -6.99 -16.22 -34.30
N GLU A 375 -7.53 -16.71 -35.42
CA GLU A 375 -8.55 -15.98 -36.18
C GLU A 375 -9.92 -15.90 -35.49
N THR A 376 -10.12 -16.66 -34.40
CA THR A 376 -11.40 -16.66 -33.66
C THR A 376 -11.50 -15.52 -32.66
N VAL A 377 -10.40 -14.79 -32.41
CA VAL A 377 -10.34 -13.79 -31.34
C VAL A 377 -11.04 -12.51 -31.71
N ASP A 378 -12.06 -12.18 -30.93
CA ASP A 378 -12.79 -10.92 -30.92
C ASP A 378 -12.50 -10.17 -29.60
N LEU A 379 -11.64 -9.15 -29.67
CA LEU A 379 -11.28 -8.33 -28.51
C LEU A 379 -12.37 -7.36 -28.10
N ASP A 380 -13.25 -6.97 -29.02
CA ASP A 380 -14.39 -6.09 -28.73
C ASP A 380 -15.42 -6.82 -27.85
N ALA A 381 -15.69 -8.10 -28.15
CA ALA A 381 -16.54 -8.95 -27.29
C ALA A 381 -15.93 -9.15 -25.89
N ILE A 382 -14.61 -9.30 -25.78
CA ILE A 382 -13.93 -9.40 -24.48
C ILE A 382 -14.00 -8.08 -23.72
N ALA A 383 -13.80 -6.95 -24.39
CA ALA A 383 -13.90 -5.63 -23.78
C ALA A 383 -15.32 -5.36 -23.24
N LEU A 384 -16.36 -5.78 -23.97
CA LEU A 384 -17.73 -5.68 -23.52
C LEU A 384 -17.98 -6.54 -22.27
N ALA A 385 -17.51 -7.79 -22.27
CA ALA A 385 -17.63 -8.71 -21.14
C ALA A 385 -16.83 -8.31 -19.90
N THR A 386 -15.96 -7.30 -20.00
CA THR A 386 -15.10 -6.83 -18.92
C THR A 386 -15.42 -5.40 -18.50
N SER A 387 -16.70 -5.04 -18.52
CA SER A 387 -17.15 -3.72 -18.04
C SER A 387 -16.66 -3.46 -16.60
N GLY A 388 -16.12 -2.25 -16.35
CA GLY A 388 -15.57 -1.86 -15.07
C GLY A 388 -14.17 -2.42 -14.74
N ALA A 389 -13.57 -3.28 -15.59
CA ALA A 389 -12.20 -3.75 -15.41
C ALA A 389 -11.18 -2.63 -15.61
N VAL A 390 -10.08 -2.69 -14.86
CA VAL A 390 -8.96 -1.74 -15.00
C VAL A 390 -7.86 -2.30 -15.90
N GLY A 391 -6.93 -1.44 -16.33
CA GLY A 391 -5.86 -1.84 -17.25
C GLY A 391 -5.01 -3.03 -16.75
N SER A 392 -4.77 -3.14 -15.45
CA SER A 392 -4.04 -4.28 -14.86
C SER A 392 -4.80 -5.60 -15.00
N ASP A 393 -6.14 -5.56 -14.90
CA ASP A 393 -6.96 -6.76 -15.01
C ASP A 393 -6.96 -7.26 -16.46
N LEU A 394 -7.12 -6.34 -17.42
CA LEU A 394 -7.08 -6.64 -18.85
C LEU A 394 -5.71 -7.21 -19.27
N ALA A 395 -4.62 -6.64 -18.76
CA ALA A 395 -3.27 -7.18 -18.97
C ALA A 395 -3.13 -8.61 -18.42
N ASN A 396 -3.68 -8.84 -17.23
CA ASN A 396 -3.66 -10.16 -16.60
C ASN A 396 -4.52 -11.17 -17.38
N MET A 397 -5.67 -10.76 -17.91
CA MET A 397 -6.53 -11.62 -18.74
C MET A 397 -5.79 -12.11 -20.00
N ILE A 398 -5.11 -11.23 -20.72
CA ILE A 398 -4.30 -11.62 -21.89
C ILE A 398 -3.21 -12.62 -21.49
N ASN A 399 -2.52 -12.38 -20.37
CA ASN A 399 -1.49 -13.27 -19.88
C ASN A 399 -2.03 -14.63 -19.44
N GLU A 400 -3.14 -14.68 -18.68
CA GLU A 400 -3.78 -15.96 -18.28
C GLU A 400 -4.30 -16.72 -19.50
N ALA A 401 -4.86 -16.04 -20.51
CA ALA A 401 -5.26 -16.69 -21.77
C ALA A 401 -4.08 -17.33 -22.50
N ALA A 402 -2.94 -16.66 -22.56
CA ALA A 402 -1.72 -17.23 -23.15
C ALA A 402 -1.23 -18.47 -22.36
N ILE A 403 -1.27 -18.42 -21.04
CA ILE A 403 -0.95 -19.56 -20.16
C ILE A 403 -1.92 -20.72 -20.41
N LEU A 404 -3.22 -20.46 -20.54
CA LEU A 404 -4.25 -21.47 -20.82
C LEU A 404 -4.01 -22.12 -22.20
N ALA A 405 -3.71 -21.35 -23.24
CA ALA A 405 -3.40 -21.87 -24.55
C ALA A 405 -2.22 -22.85 -24.52
N VAL A 406 -1.12 -22.49 -23.85
CA VAL A 406 0.06 -23.36 -23.69
C VAL A 406 -0.28 -24.61 -22.89
N LYS A 407 -1.02 -24.47 -21.79
CA LYS A 407 -1.46 -25.61 -20.95
C LYS A 407 -2.29 -26.61 -21.75
N ASN A 408 -3.08 -26.13 -22.72
CA ASN A 408 -3.89 -26.95 -23.61
C ASN A 408 -3.14 -27.41 -24.88
N GLY A 409 -1.81 -27.24 -24.93
CA GLY A 409 -0.95 -27.69 -26.03
C GLY A 409 -1.07 -26.87 -27.32
N ARG A 410 -1.68 -25.67 -27.27
CA ARG A 410 -1.86 -24.79 -28.43
C ARG A 410 -0.75 -23.74 -28.49
N ARG A 411 -0.52 -23.24 -29.72
CA ARG A 411 0.51 -22.21 -30.00
C ARG A 411 -0.06 -20.82 -30.15
N ALA A 412 -1.38 -20.70 -30.23
CA ALA A 412 -2.10 -19.44 -30.34
C ALA A 412 -3.25 -19.43 -29.34
N VAL A 413 -3.59 -18.24 -28.89
CA VAL A 413 -4.72 -17.96 -27.99
C VAL A 413 -6.02 -17.90 -28.81
N SER A 414 -7.02 -18.65 -28.41
CA SER A 414 -8.35 -18.63 -29.01
C SER A 414 -9.32 -17.78 -28.20
N GLN A 415 -10.49 -17.46 -28.78
CA GLN A 415 -11.56 -16.75 -28.08
C GLN A 415 -11.99 -17.47 -26.79
N LYS A 416 -12.00 -18.80 -26.81
CA LYS A 416 -12.33 -19.61 -25.63
C LYS A 416 -11.34 -19.41 -24.47
N ASP A 417 -10.02 -19.26 -24.78
CA ASP A 417 -9.04 -19.00 -23.75
C ASP A 417 -9.20 -17.63 -23.12
N LEU A 418 -9.56 -16.63 -23.94
CA LEU A 418 -9.84 -15.28 -23.44
C LEU A 418 -11.09 -15.28 -22.57
N GLN A 419 -12.17 -15.92 -22.97
CA GLN A 419 -13.38 -16.04 -22.15
C GLN A 419 -13.10 -16.72 -20.82
N GLU A 420 -12.36 -17.86 -20.82
CA GLU A 420 -11.97 -18.51 -19.56
C GLU A 420 -11.04 -17.63 -18.73
N SER A 421 -10.15 -16.85 -19.35
CA SER A 421 -9.27 -15.92 -18.61
C SER A 421 -10.04 -14.78 -17.95
N VAL A 422 -11.10 -14.28 -18.57
CA VAL A 422 -12.03 -13.32 -17.95
C VAL A 422 -12.62 -13.91 -16.66
N GLU A 423 -13.13 -15.14 -16.74
CA GLU A 423 -13.67 -15.83 -15.58
C GLU A 423 -12.61 -16.06 -14.49
N VAL A 424 -11.40 -16.49 -14.89
CA VAL A 424 -10.30 -16.70 -13.95
C VAL A 424 -9.92 -15.42 -13.20
N VAL A 425 -9.93 -14.28 -13.87
CA VAL A 425 -9.56 -12.99 -13.26
C VAL A 425 -10.69 -12.43 -12.41
N LEU A 426 -11.95 -12.54 -12.85
CA LEU A 426 -13.11 -11.97 -12.15
C LEU A 426 -13.63 -12.85 -11.02
N VAL A 427 -13.67 -14.17 -11.21
CA VAL A 427 -14.33 -15.13 -10.28
C VAL A 427 -13.35 -16.14 -9.69
N GLY A 428 -12.17 -16.25 -10.27
CA GLY A 428 -11.12 -17.18 -9.84
C GLY A 428 -11.05 -18.46 -10.65
N LYS A 429 -10.01 -19.27 -10.38
CA LYS A 429 -9.78 -20.55 -11.06
C LYS A 429 -10.79 -21.61 -10.63
N GLU A 430 -11.10 -22.53 -11.54
CA GLU A 430 -11.90 -23.71 -11.24
C GLU A 430 -11.31 -24.53 -10.09
N LYS A 431 -12.16 -24.95 -9.15
CA LYS A 431 -11.78 -25.67 -7.95
C LYS A 431 -12.02 -27.16 -8.14
N LYS A 432 -11.02 -27.88 -8.63
CA LYS A 432 -11.14 -29.32 -8.99
C LYS A 432 -11.31 -30.27 -7.80
N ASP A 433 -10.86 -29.84 -6.62
CA ASP A 433 -10.83 -30.69 -5.42
C ASP A 433 -12.12 -30.59 -4.59
N ARG A 434 -13.05 -29.69 -4.93
CA ARG A 434 -14.30 -29.51 -4.20
C ARG A 434 -15.42 -30.28 -4.89
N ILE A 435 -15.72 -31.45 -4.37
CA ILE A 435 -16.87 -32.24 -4.81
C ILE A 435 -18.09 -31.80 -3.99
N LEU A 436 -19.04 -31.15 -4.65
CA LEU A 436 -20.34 -30.86 -4.05
C LEU A 436 -21.11 -32.17 -3.86
N SER A 437 -21.80 -32.32 -2.74
CA SER A 437 -22.77 -33.40 -2.58
C SER A 437 -23.89 -33.29 -3.61
N VAL A 438 -24.57 -34.40 -3.89
CA VAL A 438 -25.69 -34.42 -4.85
C VAL A 438 -26.77 -33.40 -4.45
N GLN A 439 -27.02 -33.24 -3.16
CA GLN A 439 -27.97 -32.29 -2.63
C GLN A 439 -27.50 -30.83 -2.81
N GLU A 440 -26.27 -30.53 -2.45
CA GLU A 440 -25.71 -29.20 -2.66
C GLU A 440 -25.66 -28.82 -4.14
N ARG A 441 -25.23 -29.72 -5.01
CA ARG A 441 -25.23 -29.53 -6.45
C ARG A 441 -26.63 -29.20 -7.00
N ARG A 442 -27.65 -29.87 -6.47
CA ARG A 442 -29.05 -29.58 -6.83
C ARG A 442 -29.48 -28.20 -6.35
N ILE A 443 -29.17 -27.84 -5.10
CA ILE A 443 -29.50 -26.52 -4.55
C ILE A 443 -28.83 -25.41 -5.36
N VAL A 444 -27.51 -25.51 -5.59
CA VAL A 444 -26.77 -24.52 -6.38
C VAL A 444 -27.33 -24.39 -7.80
N SER A 445 -27.69 -25.50 -8.44
CA SER A 445 -28.28 -25.47 -9.77
C SER A 445 -29.58 -24.66 -9.84
N TYR A 446 -30.48 -24.90 -8.89
CA TYR A 446 -31.75 -24.16 -8.82
C TYR A 446 -31.51 -22.69 -8.45
N HIS A 447 -30.55 -22.41 -7.61
CA HIS A 447 -30.14 -21.05 -7.25
C HIS A 447 -29.67 -20.27 -8.47
N GLU A 448 -28.72 -20.81 -9.23
CA GLU A 448 -28.18 -20.14 -10.42
C GLU A 448 -29.23 -20.00 -11.55
N VAL A 449 -30.03 -21.04 -11.74
CA VAL A 449 -31.14 -20.96 -12.71
C VAL A 449 -32.19 -19.95 -12.26
N GLY A 450 -32.45 -19.84 -10.95
CA GLY A 450 -33.32 -18.81 -10.39
C GLY A 450 -32.90 -17.41 -10.79
N HIS A 451 -31.62 -17.06 -10.64
CA HIS A 451 -31.07 -15.81 -11.11
C HIS A 451 -31.25 -15.62 -12.62
N ALA A 452 -30.86 -16.62 -13.40
CA ALA A 452 -30.89 -16.56 -14.85
C ALA A 452 -32.32 -16.40 -15.40
N LEU A 453 -33.25 -17.18 -14.84
CA LEU A 453 -34.65 -17.18 -15.31
C LEU A 453 -35.35 -15.86 -14.96
N VAL A 454 -35.18 -15.36 -13.73
CA VAL A 454 -35.72 -14.07 -13.32
C VAL A 454 -35.21 -12.94 -14.21
N ASN A 455 -33.92 -12.94 -14.54
CA ASN A 455 -33.35 -11.92 -15.44
C ASN A 455 -33.87 -12.05 -16.85
N ALA A 456 -33.99 -13.28 -17.39
CA ALA A 456 -34.53 -13.49 -18.75
C ALA A 456 -36.02 -13.13 -18.91
N LEU A 457 -36.78 -13.15 -17.81
CA LEU A 457 -38.20 -12.77 -17.80
C LEU A 457 -38.43 -11.26 -17.68
N GLN A 458 -37.42 -10.49 -17.34
CA GLN A 458 -37.50 -9.04 -17.20
C GLN A 458 -36.97 -8.34 -18.45
N LYS A 459 -37.71 -7.36 -18.96
CA LYS A 459 -37.32 -6.60 -20.16
C LYS A 459 -36.10 -5.70 -19.92
N ASP A 460 -35.98 -5.18 -18.70
CA ASP A 460 -34.98 -4.17 -18.35
C ASP A 460 -33.73 -4.80 -17.67
N ALA A 461 -33.61 -6.14 -17.71
CA ALA A 461 -32.46 -6.86 -17.18
C ALA A 461 -31.41 -7.17 -18.26
N GLU A 462 -30.17 -7.35 -17.83
CA GLU A 462 -29.08 -7.71 -18.73
C GLU A 462 -29.18 -9.18 -19.20
N PRO A 463 -28.82 -9.47 -20.48
CA PRO A 463 -28.90 -10.82 -21.01
C PRO A 463 -27.91 -11.78 -20.35
N VAL A 464 -28.38 -13.02 -20.13
CA VAL A 464 -27.58 -14.09 -19.58
C VAL A 464 -26.62 -14.63 -20.65
N GLN A 465 -25.33 -14.61 -20.38
CA GLN A 465 -24.29 -15.14 -21.26
C GLN A 465 -23.91 -16.59 -20.92
N LYS A 466 -23.84 -16.92 -19.64
CA LYS A 466 -23.38 -18.22 -19.13
C LYS A 466 -23.96 -18.51 -17.76
N ILE A 467 -24.30 -19.76 -17.49
CA ILE A 467 -24.67 -20.27 -16.17
C ILE A 467 -23.79 -21.47 -15.84
N THR A 468 -23.22 -21.52 -14.64
CA THR A 468 -22.37 -22.63 -14.22
C THR A 468 -22.50 -22.95 -12.73
N ILE A 469 -22.39 -24.22 -12.42
CA ILE A 469 -22.35 -24.74 -11.05
C ILE A 469 -20.95 -25.28 -10.67
N VAL A 470 -19.94 -24.91 -11.47
CA VAL A 470 -18.53 -25.27 -11.21
C VAL A 470 -17.95 -24.32 -10.17
N PRO A 471 -17.52 -24.83 -8.99
CA PRO A 471 -16.99 -23.98 -7.93
C PRO A 471 -15.70 -23.27 -8.34
N ARG A 472 -15.56 -21.99 -7.92
CA ARG A 472 -14.37 -21.16 -8.19
C ARG A 472 -13.59 -20.81 -6.92
N THR A 473 -12.33 -20.43 -7.08
CA THR A 473 -11.43 -20.19 -5.94
C THR A 473 -11.77 -18.95 -5.12
N MET A 474 -12.48 -17.97 -5.67
CA MET A 474 -12.93 -16.78 -4.93
C MET A 474 -14.19 -17.00 -4.09
N GLY A 475 -14.64 -18.25 -3.95
CA GLY A 475 -15.71 -18.62 -3.02
C GLY A 475 -17.05 -18.91 -3.68
N ALA A 476 -17.25 -18.58 -4.94
CA ALA A 476 -18.46 -18.90 -5.68
C ALA A 476 -18.62 -20.43 -5.84
N LEU A 477 -19.82 -20.95 -5.57
CA LEU A 477 -20.20 -22.33 -5.79
C LEU A 477 -20.76 -22.55 -7.19
N GLY A 478 -21.38 -21.53 -7.74
CA GLY A 478 -21.85 -21.34 -9.09
C GLY A 478 -21.87 -19.85 -9.38
N TYR A 479 -22.24 -19.45 -10.59
CA TYR A 479 -22.53 -18.06 -10.94
C TYR A 479 -23.25 -17.97 -12.27
N VAL A 480 -24.00 -16.89 -12.44
CA VAL A 480 -24.58 -16.44 -13.70
C VAL A 480 -23.73 -15.28 -14.22
N MET A 481 -23.23 -15.39 -15.44
CA MET A 481 -22.56 -14.31 -16.13
C MET A 481 -23.54 -13.56 -17.00
N GLN A 482 -23.68 -12.27 -16.75
CA GLN A 482 -24.44 -11.33 -17.54
C GLN A 482 -23.50 -10.40 -18.27
N VAL A 483 -23.81 -10.03 -19.48
CA VAL A 483 -23.02 -9.09 -20.28
C VAL A 483 -24.01 -8.13 -20.94
N PRO A 484 -23.88 -6.83 -20.69
CA PRO A 484 -24.74 -5.84 -21.32
C PRO A 484 -24.54 -5.86 -22.85
N GLU A 485 -25.58 -5.57 -23.60
CA GLU A 485 -25.49 -5.45 -25.07
C GLU A 485 -24.69 -4.22 -25.49
N GLU A 486 -24.78 -3.14 -24.72
CA GLU A 486 -24.06 -1.89 -24.92
C GLU A 486 -23.52 -1.35 -23.58
N GLU A 487 -22.47 -0.53 -23.63
CA GLU A 487 -21.96 0.14 -22.44
C GLU A 487 -22.91 1.23 -21.99
N LYS A 488 -23.42 1.12 -20.75
CA LYS A 488 -24.34 2.09 -20.16
C LYS A 488 -23.66 2.84 -19.01
N TYR A 489 -23.85 4.15 -18.98
CA TYR A 489 -23.35 5.03 -17.91
C TYR A 489 -24.46 5.46 -16.95
N LEU A 490 -25.73 5.32 -17.32
CA LEU A 490 -26.88 5.67 -16.52
C LEU A 490 -27.83 4.49 -16.39
N ASN A 491 -28.24 4.18 -15.19
CA ASN A 491 -29.29 3.20 -14.92
C ASN A 491 -30.58 3.92 -14.55
N THR A 492 -31.65 3.51 -15.15
CA THR A 492 -32.99 3.97 -14.79
C THR A 492 -33.47 3.29 -13.51
N GLN A 493 -34.48 3.86 -12.87
CA GLN A 493 -35.08 3.23 -11.68
C GLN A 493 -35.59 1.81 -11.97
N LYS A 494 -36.19 1.58 -13.15
CA LYS A 494 -36.69 0.26 -13.55
C LYS A 494 -35.59 -0.77 -13.74
N GLU A 495 -34.46 -0.38 -14.31
CA GLU A 495 -33.30 -1.26 -14.45
C GLU A 495 -32.71 -1.64 -13.08
N LEU A 496 -32.65 -0.69 -12.13
CA LEU A 496 -32.21 -0.99 -10.77
C LEU A 496 -33.21 -1.88 -10.01
N GLU A 497 -34.52 -1.67 -10.20
CA GLU A 497 -35.56 -2.55 -9.66
C GLU A 497 -35.44 -3.96 -10.26
N ALA A 498 -35.26 -4.09 -11.57
CA ALA A 498 -35.02 -5.37 -12.23
C ALA A 498 -33.75 -6.07 -11.71
N MET A 499 -32.69 -5.31 -11.47
CA MET A 499 -31.45 -5.82 -10.87
C MET A 499 -31.68 -6.36 -9.45
N LEU A 500 -32.48 -5.68 -8.62
CA LEU A 500 -32.85 -6.18 -7.29
C LEU A 500 -33.60 -7.50 -7.36
N VAL A 501 -34.59 -7.61 -8.25
CA VAL A 501 -35.35 -8.86 -8.46
C VAL A 501 -34.40 -9.97 -8.91
N GLY A 502 -33.47 -9.66 -9.82
CA GLY A 502 -32.43 -10.57 -10.30
C GLY A 502 -31.54 -11.10 -9.17
N TYR A 503 -31.01 -10.22 -8.30
CA TYR A 503 -30.18 -10.66 -7.15
C TYR A 503 -30.93 -11.56 -6.18
N LEU A 504 -32.23 -11.38 -6.01
CA LEU A 504 -33.01 -12.18 -5.07
C LEU A 504 -33.58 -13.47 -5.69
N GLY A 505 -33.42 -13.67 -7.01
CA GLY A 505 -33.91 -14.82 -7.76
C GLY A 505 -33.39 -16.17 -7.28
N GLY A 506 -32.10 -16.27 -6.94
CA GLY A 506 -31.49 -17.50 -6.43
C GLY A 506 -32.10 -17.96 -5.12
N ARG A 507 -32.24 -17.04 -4.16
CA ARG A 507 -32.87 -17.33 -2.88
C ARG A 507 -34.35 -17.67 -3.02
N ALA A 508 -35.07 -16.98 -3.91
CA ALA A 508 -36.46 -17.27 -4.20
C ALA A 508 -36.63 -18.69 -4.77
N ALA A 509 -35.73 -19.11 -5.66
CA ALA A 509 -35.71 -20.46 -6.20
C ALA A 509 -35.47 -21.53 -5.12
N GLU A 510 -34.54 -21.29 -4.18
CA GLU A 510 -34.30 -22.20 -3.06
C GLU A 510 -35.58 -22.40 -2.21
N GLU A 511 -36.25 -21.31 -1.82
CA GLU A 511 -37.45 -21.37 -0.99
C GLU A 511 -38.60 -22.08 -1.71
N ILE A 512 -38.87 -21.77 -2.98
CA ILE A 512 -39.94 -22.37 -3.76
C ILE A 512 -39.74 -23.91 -3.97
N VAL A 513 -38.48 -24.33 -4.17
CA VAL A 513 -38.18 -25.69 -4.58
C VAL A 513 -37.94 -26.63 -3.38
N PHE A 514 -37.25 -26.10 -2.36
CA PHE A 514 -36.77 -26.92 -1.24
C PHE A 514 -37.45 -26.58 0.10
N ASP A 515 -38.34 -25.60 0.13
CA ASP A 515 -38.99 -25.09 1.36
C ASP A 515 -37.94 -24.74 2.46
N THR A 516 -36.76 -24.30 2.00
CA THR A 516 -35.64 -23.89 2.85
C THR A 516 -34.75 -22.91 2.11
N VAL A 517 -33.87 -22.24 2.86
CA VAL A 517 -32.95 -21.26 2.33
C VAL A 517 -31.54 -21.55 2.85
N THR A 518 -30.53 -21.24 2.05
CA THR A 518 -29.14 -21.53 2.40
C THR A 518 -28.31 -20.26 2.60
N THR A 519 -27.09 -20.43 3.08
CA THR A 519 -26.11 -19.34 3.22
C THR A 519 -25.51 -18.92 1.86
N GLY A 520 -25.86 -19.61 0.77
CA GLY A 520 -25.38 -19.33 -0.58
C GLY A 520 -25.74 -17.91 -1.05
N ALA A 521 -26.93 -17.45 -0.73
CA ALA A 521 -27.46 -16.14 -1.11
C ALA A 521 -26.86 -14.95 -0.34
N ALA A 522 -25.86 -15.14 0.54
CA ALA A 522 -25.34 -14.05 1.38
C ALA A 522 -24.77 -12.88 0.58
N ASN A 523 -24.03 -13.15 -0.49
CA ASN A 523 -23.47 -12.11 -1.35
C ASN A 523 -24.56 -11.37 -2.14
N ASP A 524 -25.56 -12.09 -2.63
CA ASP A 524 -26.66 -11.52 -3.43
C ASP A 524 -27.53 -10.58 -2.58
N ILE A 525 -27.80 -10.97 -1.34
CA ILE A 525 -28.49 -10.12 -0.35
C ILE A 525 -27.66 -8.87 -0.05
N GLU A 526 -26.33 -8.99 0.08
CA GLU A 526 -25.46 -7.85 0.31
C GLU A 526 -25.49 -6.88 -0.89
N GLN A 527 -25.39 -7.39 -2.13
CA GLN A 527 -25.46 -6.55 -3.34
C GLN A 527 -26.84 -5.90 -3.47
N ALA A 528 -27.92 -6.67 -3.31
CA ALA A 528 -29.27 -6.13 -3.34
C ALA A 528 -29.46 -5.01 -2.29
N THR A 529 -28.97 -5.21 -1.07
CA THR A 529 -29.05 -4.19 -0.01
C THR A 529 -28.27 -2.92 -0.37
N LYS A 530 -27.08 -3.05 -0.99
CA LYS A 530 -26.29 -1.89 -1.44
C LYS A 530 -27.02 -1.10 -2.51
N VAL A 531 -27.59 -1.77 -3.51
CA VAL A 531 -28.35 -1.13 -4.59
C VAL A 531 -29.60 -0.45 -4.04
N ALA A 532 -30.41 -1.13 -3.26
CA ALA A 532 -31.63 -0.57 -2.65
C ALA A 532 -31.32 0.66 -1.78
N ARG A 533 -30.27 0.58 -0.97
CA ARG A 533 -29.83 1.71 -0.14
C ARG A 533 -29.34 2.88 -1.00
N ALA A 534 -28.61 2.64 -2.08
CA ALA A 534 -28.15 3.69 -3.00
C ALA A 534 -29.31 4.38 -3.72
N MET A 535 -30.32 3.62 -4.15
CA MET A 535 -31.53 4.16 -4.78
C MET A 535 -32.23 5.18 -3.86
N ILE A 536 -32.33 4.87 -2.57
CA ILE A 536 -32.99 5.72 -1.58
C ILE A 536 -32.10 6.89 -1.16
N THR A 537 -30.83 6.64 -0.84
CA THR A 537 -30.00 7.64 -0.17
C THR A 537 -29.17 8.52 -1.11
N GLN A 538 -28.86 8.05 -2.33
CA GLN A 538 -27.95 8.72 -3.25
C GLN A 538 -28.64 9.20 -4.53
N TYR A 539 -29.57 8.39 -5.09
CA TYR A 539 -30.13 8.66 -6.41
C TYR A 539 -31.48 9.39 -6.36
N GLY A 540 -32.05 9.59 -5.17
CA GLY A 540 -33.34 10.28 -5.02
C GLY A 540 -34.52 9.53 -5.65
N MET A 541 -34.45 8.19 -5.67
CA MET A 541 -35.48 7.31 -6.26
C MET A 541 -36.54 6.87 -5.22
N SER A 542 -36.56 7.49 -4.05
CA SER A 542 -37.55 7.25 -3.02
C SER A 542 -38.71 8.24 -3.15
N GLN A 543 -39.95 7.73 -3.09
CA GLN A 543 -41.13 8.60 -3.06
C GLN A 543 -41.25 9.36 -1.72
N LYS A 544 -40.75 8.78 -0.64
CA LYS A 544 -40.82 9.35 0.71
C LYS A 544 -39.83 10.49 0.92
N PHE A 545 -38.58 10.27 0.52
CA PHE A 545 -37.49 11.24 0.72
C PHE A 545 -37.28 12.18 -0.48
N GLY A 546 -37.85 11.85 -1.63
CA GLY A 546 -37.76 12.67 -2.85
C GLY A 546 -36.30 12.91 -3.26
N LEU A 547 -36.00 14.18 -3.55
CA LEU A 547 -34.68 14.61 -4.05
C LEU A 547 -33.65 14.93 -2.94
N MET A 548 -33.86 14.44 -1.72
CA MET A 548 -32.93 14.66 -0.61
C MET A 548 -31.73 13.71 -0.70
N GLY A 549 -30.51 14.25 -0.79
CA GLY A 549 -29.27 13.48 -0.67
C GLY A 549 -28.98 13.10 0.78
N LEU A 550 -29.17 11.84 1.12
CA LEU A 550 -29.08 11.31 2.48
C LEU A 550 -27.74 10.66 2.81
N ALA A 551 -26.91 10.42 1.81
CA ALA A 551 -25.57 9.85 1.99
C ALA A 551 -24.55 10.48 1.04
N THR A 552 -23.30 10.56 1.52
CA THR A 552 -22.13 10.95 0.74
C THR A 552 -21.18 9.79 0.61
N GLN A 553 -20.57 9.61 -0.55
CA GLN A 553 -19.53 8.57 -0.73
C GLN A 553 -18.19 9.06 -0.17
N GLU A 554 -17.65 8.34 0.80
CA GLU A 554 -16.24 8.44 1.19
C GLU A 554 -15.41 7.45 0.34
N ASN A 555 -14.19 7.82 0.00
CA ASN A 555 -13.27 7.00 -0.79
C ASN A 555 -13.79 6.66 -2.21
N GLN A 556 -14.11 7.67 -2.99
CA GLN A 556 -14.69 7.56 -4.34
C GLN A 556 -13.97 6.56 -5.26
N TYR A 557 -12.65 6.44 -5.17
CA TYR A 557 -11.81 5.60 -6.05
C TYR A 557 -11.42 4.23 -5.45
N LEU A 558 -11.83 3.95 -4.23
CA LEU A 558 -11.68 2.64 -3.60
C LEU A 558 -13.05 1.97 -3.42
N SER A 559 -13.32 1.36 -2.33
CA SER A 559 -14.57 0.65 -2.06
C SER A 559 -15.72 1.55 -1.59
N GLY A 560 -15.78 2.80 -2.02
CA GLY A 560 -16.82 3.80 -1.77
C GLY A 560 -17.79 3.50 -0.63
N ARG A 561 -17.43 3.77 0.63
CA ARG A 561 -18.37 3.63 1.74
C ARG A 561 -19.31 4.83 1.74
N ALA A 562 -20.60 4.58 1.59
CA ALA A 562 -21.60 5.61 1.80
C ALA A 562 -21.74 5.91 3.30
N VAL A 563 -21.59 7.18 3.68
CA VAL A 563 -21.81 7.67 5.02
C VAL A 563 -23.10 8.45 5.03
N LEU A 564 -24.02 8.09 5.94
CA LEU A 564 -25.29 8.77 6.09
C LEU A 564 -25.09 10.17 6.68
N ASN A 565 -25.79 11.15 6.09
CA ASN A 565 -25.78 12.56 6.51
C ASN A 565 -27.16 12.96 7.03
N CYS A 566 -27.78 12.12 7.86
CA CYS A 566 -29.11 12.33 8.41
C CYS A 566 -29.16 11.97 9.90
N GLY A 567 -30.20 12.38 10.58
CA GLY A 567 -30.46 12.02 11.98
C GLY A 567 -30.90 10.56 12.13
N ASP A 568 -30.82 10.02 13.34
CA ASP A 568 -31.10 8.61 13.65
C ASP A 568 -32.52 8.18 13.27
N ASP A 569 -33.53 9.05 13.45
CA ASP A 569 -34.93 8.78 13.07
C ASP A 569 -35.03 8.57 11.53
N THR A 570 -34.41 9.45 10.77
CA THR A 570 -34.35 9.31 9.28
C THR A 570 -33.61 8.06 8.85
N ALA A 571 -32.51 7.71 9.54
CA ALA A 571 -31.78 6.48 9.26
C ALA A 571 -32.64 5.23 9.49
N THR A 572 -33.46 5.21 10.55
CA THR A 572 -34.43 4.15 10.81
C THR A 572 -35.50 4.06 9.70
N GLU A 573 -35.98 5.19 9.23
CA GLU A 573 -36.94 5.22 8.13
C GLU A 573 -36.34 4.75 6.79
N ILE A 574 -35.08 5.08 6.52
CA ILE A 574 -34.33 4.54 5.37
C ILE A 574 -34.24 3.02 5.45
N ASP A 575 -33.92 2.46 6.62
CA ASP A 575 -33.83 1.01 6.78
C ASP A 575 -35.20 0.33 6.56
N HIS A 576 -36.29 0.95 7.01
CA HIS A 576 -37.65 0.44 6.72
C HIS A 576 -37.97 0.45 5.22
N GLU A 577 -37.65 1.52 4.52
CA GLU A 577 -37.90 1.60 3.09
C GLU A 577 -37.04 0.62 2.27
N VAL A 578 -35.76 0.45 2.67
CA VAL A 578 -34.87 -0.59 2.08
C VAL A 578 -35.49 -1.98 2.28
N MET A 579 -35.96 -2.31 3.49
CA MET A 579 -36.62 -3.59 3.75
C MET A 579 -37.87 -3.79 2.91
N GLN A 580 -38.70 -2.75 2.73
CA GLN A 580 -39.90 -2.82 1.89
C GLN A 580 -39.57 -3.06 0.42
N LEU A 581 -38.56 -2.36 -0.11
CA LEU A 581 -38.11 -2.50 -1.48
C LEU A 581 -37.55 -3.91 -1.74
N LEU A 582 -36.71 -4.41 -0.85
CA LEU A 582 -36.17 -5.79 -0.94
C LEU A 582 -37.29 -6.83 -0.84
N HIS A 583 -38.24 -6.65 0.07
CA HIS A 583 -39.37 -7.57 0.21
C HIS A 583 -40.23 -7.60 -1.07
N TYR A 584 -40.56 -6.44 -1.63
CA TYR A 584 -41.30 -6.33 -2.88
C TYR A 584 -40.56 -7.04 -4.02
N SER A 585 -39.26 -6.77 -4.18
CA SER A 585 -38.42 -7.40 -5.21
C SER A 585 -38.33 -8.93 -5.03
N TYR A 586 -38.31 -9.40 -3.77
CA TYR A 586 -38.30 -10.84 -3.46
C TYR A 586 -39.62 -11.53 -3.79
N GLU A 587 -40.76 -10.93 -3.45
CA GLU A 587 -42.06 -11.49 -3.82
C GLU A 587 -42.29 -11.46 -5.35
N GLU A 588 -41.76 -10.45 -6.05
CA GLU A 588 -41.81 -10.43 -7.52
C GLU A 588 -40.94 -11.54 -8.13
N ALA A 589 -39.75 -11.80 -7.60
CA ALA A 589 -38.91 -12.94 -8.01
C ALA A 589 -39.65 -14.27 -7.80
N LYS A 590 -40.30 -14.44 -6.67
CA LYS A 590 -41.11 -15.63 -6.38
C LYS A 590 -42.30 -15.77 -7.33
N ARG A 591 -42.98 -14.68 -7.66
CA ARG A 591 -44.09 -14.68 -8.62
C ARG A 591 -43.61 -15.16 -9.99
N LEU A 592 -42.56 -14.58 -10.53
CA LEU A 592 -41.97 -14.95 -11.81
C LEU A 592 -41.56 -16.42 -11.88
N LEU A 593 -40.86 -16.91 -10.82
CA LEU A 593 -40.43 -18.30 -10.78
C LEU A 593 -41.57 -19.30 -10.63
N ASN A 594 -42.65 -18.96 -9.92
CA ASN A 594 -43.83 -19.82 -9.81
C ASN A 594 -44.61 -19.89 -11.11
N GLU A 595 -44.75 -18.78 -11.85
CA GLU A 595 -45.38 -18.74 -13.14
C GLU A 595 -44.65 -19.59 -14.18
N HIS A 596 -43.30 -19.67 -14.08
CA HIS A 596 -42.43 -20.43 -14.99
C HIS A 596 -41.78 -21.65 -14.31
N ARG A 597 -42.48 -22.28 -13.37
CA ARG A 597 -41.95 -23.40 -12.56
C ARG A 597 -41.41 -24.56 -13.41
N GLU A 598 -42.10 -24.92 -14.48
CA GLU A 598 -41.64 -25.98 -15.37
C GLU A 598 -40.32 -25.66 -16.07
N ALA A 599 -40.12 -24.40 -16.45
CA ALA A 599 -38.87 -23.95 -17.04
C ALA A 599 -37.73 -24.01 -16.01
N LEU A 600 -37.99 -23.55 -14.76
CA LEU A 600 -37.03 -23.66 -13.65
C LEU A 600 -36.57 -25.09 -13.45
N ASP A 601 -37.50 -26.04 -13.35
CA ASP A 601 -37.17 -27.45 -13.09
C ASP A 601 -36.37 -28.08 -14.25
N LYS A 602 -36.81 -27.90 -15.50
CA LYS A 602 -36.15 -28.47 -16.68
C LYS A 602 -34.76 -27.90 -16.94
N ILE A 603 -34.60 -26.59 -16.78
CA ILE A 603 -33.29 -25.93 -16.97
C ILE A 603 -32.32 -26.36 -15.86
N ALA A 604 -32.79 -26.42 -14.62
CA ALA A 604 -31.96 -26.86 -13.49
C ALA A 604 -31.50 -28.32 -13.66
N GLU A 605 -32.38 -29.23 -14.07
CA GLU A 605 -32.01 -30.61 -14.38
C GLU A 605 -31.01 -30.74 -15.52
N TYR A 606 -31.13 -29.91 -16.55
CA TYR A 606 -30.18 -29.87 -17.66
C TYR A 606 -28.82 -29.33 -17.18
N LEU A 607 -28.81 -28.26 -16.37
CA LEU A 607 -27.60 -27.68 -15.78
C LEU A 607 -26.86 -28.66 -14.86
N ILE A 608 -27.60 -29.46 -14.06
CA ILE A 608 -27.00 -30.52 -13.21
C ILE A 608 -26.22 -31.54 -14.04
N ARG A 609 -26.72 -31.89 -15.23
CA ARG A 609 -26.06 -32.84 -16.13
C ARG A 609 -24.84 -32.25 -16.84
N ARG A 610 -24.93 -31.00 -17.31
CA ARG A 610 -23.92 -30.37 -18.14
C ARG A 610 -22.91 -29.54 -17.34
N GLU A 611 -23.21 -29.20 -16.09
CA GLU A 611 -22.44 -28.33 -15.18
C GLU A 611 -22.29 -26.88 -15.64
N THR A 612 -22.36 -26.64 -16.93
CA THR A 612 -22.25 -25.30 -17.54
C THR A 612 -23.10 -25.26 -18.80
N ILE A 613 -23.87 -24.18 -18.96
CA ILE A 613 -24.69 -23.89 -20.15
C ILE A 613 -24.45 -22.46 -20.60
N THR A 614 -24.44 -22.24 -21.91
CA THR A 614 -24.34 -20.89 -22.50
C THR A 614 -25.69 -20.20 -22.48
N GLY A 615 -25.72 -18.86 -22.57
CA GLY A 615 -26.97 -18.10 -22.66
C GLY A 615 -27.84 -18.50 -23.87
N LYS A 616 -27.20 -18.86 -24.99
CA LYS A 616 -27.92 -19.37 -26.18
C LYS A 616 -28.61 -20.71 -25.89
N GLU A 617 -27.93 -21.65 -25.25
CA GLU A 617 -28.51 -22.94 -24.85
C GLU A 617 -29.61 -22.72 -23.82
N PHE A 618 -29.41 -21.86 -22.84
CA PHE A 618 -30.41 -21.47 -21.85
C PHE A 618 -31.70 -20.95 -22.52
N MET A 619 -31.58 -19.98 -23.44
CA MET A 619 -32.72 -19.40 -24.15
C MET A 619 -33.42 -20.42 -25.07
N LYS A 620 -32.66 -21.33 -25.71
CA LYS A 620 -33.24 -22.43 -26.48
C LYS A 620 -34.12 -23.35 -25.63
N ILE A 621 -33.59 -23.74 -24.45
CA ILE A 621 -34.33 -24.58 -23.49
C ILE A 621 -35.56 -23.84 -22.98
N PHE A 622 -35.44 -22.58 -22.58
CA PHE A 622 -36.53 -21.77 -22.07
C PHE A 622 -37.68 -21.66 -23.12
N ARG A 623 -37.37 -21.28 -24.37
CA ARG A 623 -38.37 -21.19 -25.44
C ARG A 623 -38.98 -22.54 -25.83
N ALA A 624 -38.23 -23.64 -25.74
CA ALA A 624 -38.75 -24.98 -25.96
C ALA A 624 -39.79 -25.36 -24.93
N VAL A 625 -39.49 -25.06 -23.63
CA VAL A 625 -40.45 -25.33 -22.54
C VAL A 625 -41.71 -24.50 -22.65
N GLU A 626 -41.61 -23.21 -22.99
CA GLU A 626 -42.79 -22.34 -23.20
C GLU A 626 -43.71 -22.85 -24.33
N ARG A 627 -43.12 -23.55 -25.32
CA ARG A 627 -43.87 -24.15 -26.43
C ARG A 627 -44.31 -25.59 -26.17
N GLY A 628 -44.07 -26.12 -24.94
CA GLY A 628 -44.43 -27.47 -24.54
C GLY A 628 -43.64 -28.56 -25.26
N LEU A 629 -42.42 -28.25 -25.73
CA LEU A 629 -41.55 -29.22 -26.41
C LEU A 629 -40.69 -30.00 -25.36
N GLU A 630 -40.42 -31.27 -25.66
CA GLU A 630 -39.43 -32.02 -24.87
C GLU A 630 -38.01 -31.54 -25.17
N ILE A 631 -37.13 -31.53 -24.13
CA ILE A 631 -35.76 -31.11 -24.27
C ILE A 631 -34.89 -32.33 -24.61
N PRO A 632 -34.36 -32.39 -25.86
CA PRO A 632 -33.46 -33.47 -26.26
C PRO A 632 -32.10 -33.37 -25.59
N GLU A 633 -31.34 -34.48 -25.53
CA GLU A 633 -29.93 -34.43 -25.03
C GLU A 633 -29.05 -33.54 -25.90
N ASN A 634 -29.27 -33.52 -27.20
CA ASN A 634 -28.58 -32.62 -28.13
C ASN A 634 -29.53 -31.46 -28.49
N LEU A 635 -29.18 -30.24 -28.00
CA LEU A 635 -29.98 -29.03 -28.29
C LEU A 635 -29.97 -28.60 -29.75
N ASP A 636 -29.09 -29.15 -30.61
CA ASP A 636 -29.08 -28.85 -32.05
C ASP A 636 -30.30 -29.46 -32.76
N GLU A 637 -30.98 -30.41 -32.14
CA GLU A 637 -32.22 -30.98 -32.63
C GLU A 637 -33.44 -30.07 -32.46
N LEU A 638 -33.32 -29.06 -31.55
CA LEU A 638 -34.36 -28.05 -31.38
C LEU A 638 -34.33 -27.05 -32.54
N PRO A 639 -35.49 -26.57 -32.99
CA PRO A 639 -35.57 -25.54 -34.02
C PRO A 639 -34.87 -24.25 -33.55
N ASP A 640 -34.30 -23.53 -34.52
CA ASP A 640 -33.78 -22.20 -34.28
C ASP A 640 -34.96 -21.22 -34.17
N PHE A 641 -35.27 -20.82 -32.93
CA PHE A 641 -36.43 -20.00 -32.62
C PHE A 641 -36.21 -18.52 -33.01
N ASP A 642 -34.98 -18.07 -33.16
CA ASP A 642 -34.63 -16.69 -33.47
C ASP A 642 -35.01 -16.36 -34.94
N LYS A 643 -34.87 -17.31 -35.87
CA LYS A 643 -35.22 -17.13 -37.27
C LYS A 643 -36.74 -17.05 -37.56
N LYS A 644 -37.58 -17.56 -36.64
CA LYS A 644 -39.03 -17.55 -36.83
C LYS A 644 -39.71 -16.30 -36.26
N ASP A 645 -39.07 -15.61 -35.33
CA ASP A 645 -39.64 -14.42 -34.71
C ASP A 645 -39.32 -13.16 -35.53
N GLU A 646 -38.23 -13.16 -36.33
CA GLU A 646 -37.97 -12.12 -37.34
C GLU A 646 -38.96 -12.13 -38.51
N GLU A 647 -39.51 -13.31 -38.89
CA GLU A 647 -40.54 -13.41 -39.95
C GLU A 647 -41.95 -12.97 -39.49
N LYS A 648 -42.19 -12.71 -38.20
CA LYS A 648 -43.48 -12.33 -37.64
C LYS A 648 -43.59 -10.89 -37.15
N GLN A 649 -42.54 -10.09 -37.24
CA GLN A 649 -42.72 -8.65 -37.09
C GLN A 649 -43.44 -8.15 -38.34
N PRO A 650 -44.71 -7.63 -38.26
CA PRO A 650 -45.28 -6.93 -39.35
C PRO A 650 -44.37 -5.76 -39.66
N GLU A 651 -44.01 -5.59 -40.93
CA GLU A 651 -43.43 -4.35 -41.43
C GLU A 651 -44.37 -3.21 -40.99
N THR A 652 -44.13 -2.68 -39.82
CA THR A 652 -44.60 -1.34 -39.49
C THR A 652 -43.81 -0.46 -40.45
N GLU A 653 -44.46 0.01 -41.50
CA GLU A 653 -44.00 1.14 -42.29
C GLU A 653 -43.46 2.17 -41.31
N VAL A 654 -42.14 2.26 -41.24
CA VAL A 654 -41.48 3.37 -40.59
C VAL A 654 -41.82 4.57 -41.47
N ASP A 655 -42.84 5.29 -41.03
CA ASP A 655 -43.17 6.59 -41.57
C ASP A 655 -41.89 7.42 -41.40
N THR A 656 -41.18 7.55 -42.49
CA THR A 656 -39.96 8.33 -42.60
C THR A 656 -40.32 9.73 -42.15
N PRO A 657 -39.76 10.30 -41.08
CA PRO A 657 -40.07 11.66 -40.73
C PRO A 657 -39.67 12.53 -41.92
N ALA A 658 -40.67 13.18 -42.49
CA ALA A 658 -40.50 14.12 -43.58
C ALA A 658 -39.34 15.04 -43.24
N LYS A 659 -38.34 15.08 -44.14
CA LYS A 659 -37.28 16.07 -44.09
C LYS A 659 -37.95 17.44 -44.04
N VAL A 660 -37.97 18.06 -42.87
CA VAL A 660 -38.32 19.46 -42.69
C VAL A 660 -37.23 20.24 -43.39
N ASN A 661 -37.45 20.62 -44.64
CA ASN A 661 -36.70 21.64 -45.33
C ASN A 661 -36.99 22.95 -44.61
N LEU A 662 -36.12 23.32 -43.66
CA LEU A 662 -36.07 24.69 -43.18
C LEU A 662 -35.60 25.57 -44.35
N SER A 663 -36.57 26.15 -45.06
CA SER A 663 -36.32 27.20 -46.04
C SER A 663 -35.62 28.38 -45.32
N LYS A 664 -34.65 28.97 -46.00
CA LYS A 664 -33.89 30.14 -45.56
C LYS A 664 -34.73 31.41 -45.28
N GLU A 665 -36.05 31.31 -45.42
CA GLU A 665 -36.97 32.43 -45.16
C GLU A 665 -37.45 32.55 -43.71
N ALA A 666 -37.30 31.52 -42.88
CA ALA A 666 -37.71 31.56 -41.45
C ALA A 666 -36.63 32.18 -40.51
N LEU A 667 -35.44 32.50 -41.04
CA LEU A 667 -34.38 33.18 -40.28
C LEU A 667 -34.36 34.70 -40.49
N ALA A 668 -35.24 35.25 -41.36
CA ALA A 668 -35.30 36.68 -41.62
C ALA A 668 -36.46 37.43 -40.89
N GLU A 669 -37.35 36.71 -40.21
CA GLU A 669 -38.49 37.33 -39.50
C GLU A 669 -38.32 37.46 -37.96
N THR A 670 -37.17 37.10 -37.40
CA THR A 670 -36.90 37.23 -35.97
C THR A 670 -35.96 38.40 -35.65
N GLU A 671 -35.60 39.27 -36.59
CA GLU A 671 -34.75 40.46 -36.36
C GLU A 671 -35.51 41.80 -36.43
N ALA A 672 -36.83 41.83 -36.40
CA ALA A 672 -37.60 43.08 -36.36
C ALA A 672 -38.59 43.04 -35.22
N GLU A 673 -38.20 43.62 -34.06
CA GLU A 673 -38.98 44.38 -33.11
C GLU A 673 -38.32 44.36 -31.71
N VAL A 674 -37.37 45.31 -31.55
CA VAL A 674 -37.01 45.84 -30.25
C VAL A 674 -37.30 47.36 -30.32
N PRO A 675 -38.29 47.86 -29.60
CA PRO A 675 -38.48 49.31 -29.52
C PRO A 675 -37.44 49.88 -28.54
N GLU A 676 -36.72 50.84 -29.07
CA GLU A 676 -35.92 51.81 -28.39
C GLU A 676 -36.78 52.60 -27.40
N ASN A 677 -36.54 52.53 -26.10
CA ASN A 677 -36.91 53.58 -25.15
C ASN A 677 -35.84 53.78 -24.12
N GLN A 678 -35.36 55.00 -24.13
CA GLN A 678 -34.45 55.64 -23.21
C GLN A 678 -35.04 55.61 -21.79
N GLU A 679 -34.19 55.35 -20.81
CA GLU A 679 -34.03 56.19 -19.62
C GLU A 679 -33.02 55.57 -18.65
N THR A 680 -31.94 56.29 -18.44
CA THR A 680 -31.00 56.09 -17.32
C THR A 680 -31.71 56.43 -16.01
N PRO A 681 -31.44 55.70 -14.92
CA PRO A 681 -31.33 56.30 -13.62
C PRO A 681 -30.06 55.88 -12.86
N GLU A 682 -29.39 56.89 -12.47
CA GLU A 682 -28.87 57.22 -11.13
C GLU A 682 -28.32 56.07 -10.23
N THR A 683 -27.11 56.28 -9.82
CA THR A 683 -26.35 55.67 -8.74
C THR A 683 -27.12 55.66 -7.42
N PRO A 684 -27.19 54.57 -6.67
CA PRO A 684 -27.56 54.61 -5.25
C PRO A 684 -26.35 54.77 -4.35
N ALA A 685 -26.60 55.63 -3.38
CA ALA A 685 -25.75 56.19 -2.35
C ALA A 685 -25.12 55.16 -1.41
N GLU A 686 -23.97 55.57 -0.84
CA GLU A 686 -23.25 55.07 0.30
C GLU A 686 -24.15 54.75 1.50
N ILE A 687 -23.90 53.63 2.15
CA ILE A 687 -24.41 53.30 3.47
C ILE A 687 -23.29 53.59 4.49
N PRO A 688 -23.55 54.37 5.57
CA PRO A 688 -22.52 54.78 6.52
C PRO A 688 -22.14 53.67 7.50
N SER A 689 -20.84 53.62 7.78
CA SER A 689 -20.21 52.89 8.88
C SER A 689 -20.76 53.34 10.25
N GLN A 690 -21.25 52.39 11.04
CA GLN A 690 -21.44 52.57 12.47
C GLN A 690 -20.25 52.04 13.24
N GLU A 691 -19.58 52.94 13.92
CA GLU A 691 -18.69 52.72 15.06
C GLU A 691 -19.49 52.12 16.22
N THR A 692 -18.97 51.11 16.84
CA THR A 692 -19.39 50.68 18.19
C THR A 692 -18.19 50.72 19.11
N GLU A 693 -18.39 51.59 20.09
CA GLU A 693 -17.52 51.85 21.22
C GLU A 693 -17.27 50.62 22.09
N SER A 694 -16.08 50.62 22.65
CA SER A 694 -15.62 49.75 23.74
C SER A 694 -16.29 50.07 25.05
N GLU A 695 -16.82 49.07 25.74
CA GLU A 695 -16.98 49.12 27.20
C GLU A 695 -16.35 47.89 27.85
N THR A 696 -15.38 48.21 28.67
CA THR A 696 -14.76 47.38 29.70
C THR A 696 -15.71 47.17 30.85
N SER A 697 -15.81 45.95 31.37
CA SER A 697 -16.12 45.75 32.80
C SER A 697 -15.49 44.46 33.30
N GLU A 698 -14.66 44.66 34.29
CA GLU A 698 -14.10 43.67 35.23
C GLU A 698 -15.18 42.90 35.99
N GLY A 699 -14.85 41.72 36.46
CA GLY A 699 -15.46 41.22 37.68
C GLY A 699 -15.60 39.71 37.81
N SER A 700 -14.63 39.12 38.52
CA SER A 700 -14.83 38.23 39.68
C SER A 700 -15.28 36.78 39.47
N SER A 701 -14.28 35.87 39.60
CA SER A 701 -14.21 34.69 40.52
C SER A 701 -15.51 33.99 40.98
N THR A 702 -15.60 32.68 40.89
CA THR A 702 -15.45 31.64 41.91
C THR A 702 -16.04 30.30 41.48
N GLU A 703 -15.22 29.28 41.73
CA GLU A 703 -15.48 27.87 42.10
C GLU A 703 -16.88 27.23 41.93
N ALA A 704 -16.90 26.12 41.23
CA ALA A 704 -17.22 24.79 41.80
C ALA A 704 -16.88 23.70 40.74
#